data_d56e72798aa6b25b80ecf64e394715c0
#
_entry.id   d56e72798aa6b25b80ecf64e394715c0
#
_cell.length_a   1.000
_cell.length_b   1.000
_cell.length_c   1.000
_cell.angle_alpha   90.00
_cell.angle_beta   90.00
_cell.angle_gamma   90.00
#
_symmetry.space_group_name_H-M   'P 1'
#
loop_
_entity.id
_entity.type
_entity.pdbx_description
1 polymer ?
#
loop_
_entity_poly.entity_id
_entity_poly.type
_entity_poly.pdbx_seq_one_letter_code
_entity_poly.pdbx_strand_id
1 'polypeptide(L)'
;MEISIDSRSVITPELTMFFALKGKNHDGHDYVQELYERGVRNFVISEKRKEFAGLTEARFYEVENVLQALQEYAGKYRKERKAEVIGITGSNGKTIVKEWLYQLLSGDFSVYRSPRSYNSQVGVPLSLCGIGESTQIALIEAGISYPGEMDKLEQMIRPDIGIFTHLGDAHGENFTSVEEKLAEKAILFRHCRLLIGRQGKALEMISKLNKEIQIMSWGEQENTAVCCRTLQRNEKGRLVSILYKGKRFELSLPFSDEAAYENCMNVVCVLLWKGIDFKQIAERIASLQPIAMRMEIKEGINDCVLINDYYNSDAASFNLALNTLSMQDEAKGRAVILSDFIDTGSDEETLYQEVAENLKRTGVSLFIGIGSSLNRYRSYFHLPSRFYMDTDSFLKQENRENFREQVILIKGARQFRFEFIAGFLQKQSHNTVLEVDMDAMIFNLNYFRSLLPGHTRLAVMVKAFSYGSGSGEVASLLQYQGVNYLMVAFADEGVALRAEGITLPIAVMNPQLEAFDNMIEFCLEPEIYSFELLKAFDKALIKHGIENYPIHLKLNTGMNRSGLDAEDIPDLLAFFKEKRQVRIHTVFSHLAGSDEARHDAFTRRQIELFVTLTEQIQKQFEHKILRHILNSAGIERFTEYSFDMVRLGIGLHGISAVGAALQPVSSFKTYISSIRNVPAAQTIGYGRKGVTGRDSRIAVVPVGYADGLNRHLSNGRGEMLIRGRRVPIIGNICMDTCMLDVTDTDAQVGDEVEIFGKNIPVTEIAEKLDTIPYEVLTGVAQRVKRVYFKE
;
A
#
# COMPACT_ATOMS: atom_id res chain seq x y z
N MET A 1 -9.77 -22.07 8.74
CA MET A 1 -8.90 -21.62 9.82
C MET A 1 -7.88 -20.65 9.20
N GLU A 2 -7.70 -19.47 9.78
CA GLU A 2 -6.67 -18.53 9.35
C GLU A 2 -5.32 -18.90 9.95
N ILE A 3 -4.25 -18.66 9.22
CA ILE A 3 -2.89 -18.98 9.67
C ILE A 3 -2.17 -17.71 10.03
N SER A 4 -1.55 -17.68 11.21
CA SER A 4 -0.69 -16.57 11.63
C SER A 4 0.59 -17.07 12.27
N ILE A 5 1.66 -16.30 12.08
CA ILE A 5 2.98 -16.45 12.72
C ILE A 5 3.37 -15.20 13.52
N ASP A 6 2.61 -14.12 13.38
CA ASP A 6 2.83 -12.84 14.05
C ASP A 6 1.64 -12.52 14.94
N SER A 7 1.89 -12.36 16.25
CA SER A 7 0.84 -12.07 17.24
C SER A 7 0.07 -10.80 16.93
N ARG A 8 0.71 -9.82 16.29
CA ARG A 8 0.11 -8.54 15.91
C ARG A 8 -0.85 -8.65 14.73
N SER A 9 -0.69 -9.68 13.88
CA SER A 9 -1.49 -9.90 12.68
C SER A 9 -2.72 -10.77 12.90
N VAL A 10 -2.95 -11.27 14.11
CA VAL A 10 -4.13 -12.08 14.45
C VAL A 10 -5.38 -11.22 14.48
N ILE A 11 -6.27 -11.42 13.53
CA ILE A 11 -7.49 -10.62 13.32
C ILE A 11 -8.71 -11.32 13.87
N THR A 12 -8.81 -12.64 13.64
CA THR A 12 -9.91 -13.49 14.10
C THR A 12 -9.37 -14.57 15.04
N PRO A 13 -9.13 -14.24 16.31
CA PRO A 13 -8.48 -15.16 17.26
C PRO A 13 -9.11 -16.55 17.30
N GLU A 14 -10.44 -16.63 17.32
CA GLU A 14 -11.21 -17.89 17.41
C GLU A 14 -11.03 -18.82 16.17
N LEU A 15 -10.75 -18.23 15.01
CA LEU A 15 -10.52 -18.94 13.75
C LEU A 15 -9.05 -19.09 13.41
N THR A 16 -8.15 -18.57 14.24
CA THR A 16 -6.72 -18.55 13.98
C THR A 16 -6.02 -19.80 14.52
N MET A 17 -5.16 -20.38 13.68
CA MET A 17 -4.12 -21.32 14.07
C MET A 17 -2.78 -20.58 14.08
N PHE A 18 -2.19 -20.42 15.26
CA PHE A 18 -0.94 -19.71 15.43
C PHE A 18 0.25 -20.67 15.41
N PHE A 19 1.22 -20.40 14.52
CA PHE A 19 2.46 -21.15 14.41
C PHE A 19 3.57 -20.40 15.16
N ALA A 20 3.99 -20.91 16.31
CA ALA A 20 5.00 -20.31 17.17
C ALA A 20 6.41 -20.52 16.59
N LEU A 21 6.77 -19.77 15.55
CA LEU A 21 8.09 -19.85 14.93
C LEU A 21 9.17 -19.29 15.85
N LYS A 22 10.31 -19.98 15.91
CA LYS A 22 11.51 -19.54 16.63
C LYS A 22 12.53 -19.00 15.64
N GLY A 23 12.79 -17.69 15.70
CA GLY A 23 13.79 -17.00 14.90
C GLY A 23 15.06 -16.69 15.72
N LYS A 24 16.04 -16.05 15.10
CA LYS A 24 17.30 -15.65 15.77
C LYS A 24 17.08 -14.65 16.91
N ASN A 25 16.12 -13.74 16.79
CA ASN A 25 15.89 -12.62 17.69
C ASN A 25 14.51 -12.64 18.38
N HIS A 26 13.60 -13.51 17.96
CA HIS A 26 12.22 -13.59 18.46
C HIS A 26 11.80 -15.05 18.58
N ASP A 27 11.06 -15.37 19.63
CA ASP A 27 10.45 -16.69 19.83
C ASP A 27 8.93 -16.54 19.87
N GLY A 28 8.23 -17.14 18.90
CA GLY A 28 6.77 -17.11 18.83
C GLY A 28 6.07 -17.73 20.04
N HIS A 29 6.76 -18.61 20.78
CA HIS A 29 6.22 -19.20 22.01
C HIS A 29 5.98 -18.16 23.11
N ASP A 30 6.70 -17.05 23.13
CA ASP A 30 6.53 -15.97 24.11
C ASP A 30 5.17 -15.28 24.02
N TYR A 31 4.50 -15.38 22.87
CA TYR A 31 3.21 -14.73 22.60
C TYR A 31 1.99 -15.65 22.81
N VAL A 32 2.19 -16.91 23.15
CA VAL A 32 1.11 -17.90 23.29
C VAL A 32 0.12 -17.50 24.37
N GLN A 33 0.61 -17.04 25.53
CA GLN A 33 -0.24 -16.59 26.63
C GLN A 33 -1.11 -15.39 26.24
N GLU A 34 -0.50 -14.35 25.66
CA GLU A 34 -1.21 -13.15 25.19
C GLU A 34 -2.27 -13.50 24.16
N LEU A 35 -1.93 -14.35 23.18
CA LEU A 35 -2.85 -14.76 22.13
C LEU A 35 -4.00 -15.60 22.65
N TYR A 36 -3.76 -16.44 23.64
CA TYR A 36 -4.82 -17.18 24.31
C TYR A 36 -5.82 -16.26 25.01
N GLU A 37 -5.32 -15.23 25.72
CA GLU A 37 -6.15 -14.21 26.35
C GLU A 37 -6.97 -13.41 25.32
N ARG A 38 -6.43 -13.20 24.13
CA ARG A 38 -7.13 -12.59 22.98
C ARG A 38 -8.14 -13.51 22.31
N GLY A 39 -8.20 -14.81 22.65
CA GLY A 39 -9.17 -15.77 22.14
C GLY A 39 -8.63 -16.81 21.16
N VAL A 40 -7.35 -16.84 20.85
CA VAL A 40 -6.75 -17.91 20.03
C VAL A 40 -6.80 -19.24 20.82
N ARG A 41 -7.18 -20.31 20.14
CA ARG A 41 -7.32 -21.63 20.77
C ARG A 41 -6.47 -22.73 20.12
N ASN A 42 -5.89 -22.49 18.97
CA ASN A 42 -5.08 -23.46 18.24
C ASN A 42 -3.65 -22.96 18.07
N PHE A 43 -2.69 -23.70 18.62
CA PHE A 43 -1.27 -23.35 18.65
C PHE A 43 -0.41 -24.50 18.14
N VAL A 44 0.43 -24.24 17.15
CA VAL A 44 1.48 -25.16 16.70
C VAL A 44 2.78 -24.74 17.35
N ILE A 45 3.36 -25.62 18.18
CA ILE A 45 4.51 -25.34 19.04
C ILE A 45 5.58 -26.43 18.87
N SER A 46 6.86 -26.06 19.08
CA SER A 46 7.95 -27.04 19.11
C SER A 46 8.36 -27.43 20.53
N GLU A 47 7.91 -26.68 21.54
CA GLU A 47 8.21 -26.96 22.94
C GLU A 47 7.02 -26.61 23.84
N LYS A 48 6.72 -27.49 24.81
CA LYS A 48 5.67 -27.25 25.78
C LYS A 48 6.28 -26.58 27.03
N ARG A 49 5.87 -25.36 27.27
CA ARG A 49 6.36 -24.58 28.40
C ARG A 49 5.43 -24.75 29.60
N LYS A 50 5.98 -24.61 30.83
CA LYS A 50 5.22 -24.73 32.08
C LYS A 50 4.07 -23.73 32.15
N GLU A 51 4.25 -22.57 31.55
CA GLU A 51 3.28 -21.46 31.49
C GLU A 51 1.99 -21.86 30.73
N PHE A 52 2.06 -22.83 29.80
CA PHE A 52 0.92 -23.27 29.04
C PHE A 52 -0.03 -24.21 29.81
N ALA A 53 0.39 -24.69 31.01
CA ALA A 53 -0.39 -25.66 31.79
C ALA A 53 -1.76 -25.10 32.28
N GLY A 54 -1.89 -23.77 32.40
CA GLY A 54 -3.13 -23.09 32.76
C GLY A 54 -4.10 -22.81 31.60
N LEU A 55 -3.71 -23.07 30.35
CA LEU A 55 -4.46 -22.74 29.14
C LEU A 55 -5.40 -23.87 28.74
N THR A 56 -6.41 -24.14 29.58
CA THR A 56 -7.24 -25.37 29.52
C THR A 56 -8.07 -25.51 28.25
N GLU A 57 -8.42 -24.42 27.58
CA GLU A 57 -9.18 -24.42 26.31
C GLU A 57 -8.29 -24.42 25.08
N ALA A 58 -6.96 -24.28 25.25
CA ALA A 58 -6.02 -24.29 24.13
C ALA A 58 -5.78 -25.71 23.62
N ARG A 59 -5.71 -25.83 22.29
CA ARG A 59 -5.27 -27.03 21.60
C ARG A 59 -3.84 -26.83 21.13
N PHE A 60 -2.90 -27.60 21.66
CA PHE A 60 -1.52 -27.56 21.30
C PHE A 60 -1.19 -28.71 20.34
N TYR A 61 -0.65 -28.36 19.18
CA TYR A 61 -0.11 -29.28 18.18
C TYR A 61 1.40 -29.25 18.35
N GLU A 62 1.94 -30.26 19.06
CA GLU A 62 3.38 -30.36 19.28
C GLU A 62 4.06 -30.97 18.06
N VAL A 63 5.08 -30.29 17.52
CA VAL A 63 5.82 -30.71 16.32
C VAL A 63 7.33 -30.51 16.57
N GLU A 64 8.17 -31.32 15.90
CA GLU A 64 9.63 -31.14 16.03
C GLU A 64 10.11 -29.82 15.40
N ASN A 65 9.46 -29.38 14.31
CA ASN A 65 9.82 -28.16 13.60
C ASN A 65 8.56 -27.42 13.13
N VAL A 66 8.30 -26.26 13.73
CA VAL A 66 7.11 -25.44 13.44
C VAL A 66 7.12 -24.93 12.00
N LEU A 67 8.29 -24.57 11.46
CA LEU A 67 8.40 -24.12 10.07
C LEU A 67 8.06 -25.26 9.09
N GLN A 68 8.56 -26.43 9.31
CA GLN A 68 8.24 -27.59 8.49
C GLN A 68 6.75 -27.92 8.57
N ALA A 69 6.15 -27.88 9.75
CA ALA A 69 4.70 -28.08 9.93
C ALA A 69 3.87 -27.04 9.17
N LEU A 70 4.28 -25.78 9.17
CA LEU A 70 3.67 -24.72 8.38
C LEU A 70 3.75 -25.00 6.87
N GLN A 71 4.93 -25.44 6.41
CA GLN A 71 5.18 -25.79 5.00
C GLN A 71 4.33 -26.98 4.55
N GLU A 72 4.25 -28.04 5.36
CA GLU A 72 3.41 -29.20 5.09
C GLU A 72 1.92 -28.86 5.08
N TYR A 73 1.47 -28.03 6.02
CA TYR A 73 0.10 -27.53 6.05
C TYR A 73 -0.23 -26.74 4.77
N ALA A 74 0.61 -25.80 4.40
CA ALA A 74 0.41 -24.98 3.20
C ALA A 74 0.41 -25.81 1.91
N GLY A 75 1.29 -26.81 1.81
CA GLY A 75 1.31 -27.74 0.66
C GLY A 75 0.03 -28.60 0.56
N LYS A 76 -0.52 -29.05 1.68
CA LYS A 76 -1.83 -29.72 1.71
C LYS A 76 -2.95 -28.77 1.31
N TYR A 77 -2.99 -27.56 1.90
CA TYR A 77 -3.97 -26.54 1.58
C TYR A 77 -3.97 -26.18 0.09
N ARG A 78 -2.77 -26.00 -0.52
CA ARG A 78 -2.62 -25.75 -1.96
C ARG A 78 -3.23 -26.85 -2.83
N LYS A 79 -3.03 -28.13 -2.48
CA LYS A 79 -3.57 -29.26 -3.25
C LYS A 79 -5.09 -29.29 -3.29
N GLU A 80 -5.76 -28.73 -2.30
CA GLU A 80 -7.22 -28.64 -2.24
C GLU A 80 -7.78 -27.50 -3.08
N ARG A 81 -6.93 -26.58 -3.55
CA ARG A 81 -7.34 -25.41 -4.34
C ARG A 81 -7.24 -25.70 -5.84
N LYS A 82 -8.27 -25.28 -6.58
CA LYS A 82 -8.37 -25.45 -8.03
C LYS A 82 -7.70 -24.33 -8.83
N ALA A 83 -7.19 -23.30 -8.15
CA ALA A 83 -6.51 -22.18 -8.79
C ALA A 83 -5.34 -22.64 -9.65
N GLU A 84 -5.22 -22.11 -10.86
CA GLU A 84 -4.02 -22.25 -11.68
C GLU A 84 -2.91 -21.41 -11.07
N VAL A 85 -1.80 -22.02 -10.68
CA VAL A 85 -0.70 -21.31 -10.03
C VAL A 85 0.38 -20.95 -11.03
N ILE A 86 0.70 -19.66 -11.07
CA ILE A 86 1.84 -19.11 -11.81
C ILE A 86 2.98 -18.87 -10.82
N GLY A 87 4.02 -19.70 -10.90
CA GLY A 87 5.22 -19.59 -10.08
C GLY A 87 6.25 -18.69 -10.74
N ILE A 88 6.73 -17.67 -10.01
CA ILE A 88 7.63 -16.65 -10.53
C ILE A 88 8.95 -16.71 -9.78
N THR A 89 10.07 -16.97 -10.47
CA THR A 89 11.42 -16.90 -9.90
C THR A 89 12.41 -16.22 -10.82
N GLY A 90 13.57 -15.89 -10.28
CA GLY A 90 14.65 -15.16 -10.94
C GLY A 90 15.43 -14.37 -9.88
N SER A 91 16.48 -13.68 -10.28
CA SER A 91 17.20 -12.77 -9.37
C SER A 91 16.42 -11.47 -9.19
N ASN A 92 16.05 -10.81 -10.27
CA ASN A 92 15.34 -9.53 -10.28
C ASN A 92 14.01 -9.63 -11.05
N GLY A 93 13.09 -8.67 -10.83
CA GLY A 93 11.84 -8.54 -11.60
C GLY A 93 10.66 -9.38 -11.11
N LYS A 94 10.83 -10.32 -10.19
CA LYS A 94 9.74 -11.21 -9.69
C LYS A 94 8.51 -10.43 -9.24
N THR A 95 8.68 -9.50 -8.33
CA THR A 95 7.57 -8.71 -7.78
C THR A 95 6.92 -7.82 -8.84
N ILE A 96 7.72 -7.23 -9.75
CA ILE A 96 7.19 -6.39 -10.83
C ILE A 96 6.30 -7.23 -11.76
N VAL A 97 6.78 -8.39 -12.20
CA VAL A 97 6.00 -9.31 -13.06
C VAL A 97 4.73 -9.75 -12.35
N LYS A 98 4.80 -10.10 -11.07
CA LYS A 98 3.64 -10.48 -10.26
C LYS A 98 2.59 -9.35 -10.19
N GLU A 99 3.02 -8.13 -9.88
CA GLU A 99 2.10 -6.99 -9.72
C GLU A 99 1.47 -6.60 -11.06
N TRP A 100 2.25 -6.56 -12.14
CA TRP A 100 1.71 -6.28 -13.46
C TRP A 100 0.75 -7.37 -13.96
N LEU A 101 1.06 -8.65 -13.74
CA LEU A 101 0.13 -9.73 -14.02
C LEU A 101 -1.17 -9.60 -13.22
N TYR A 102 -1.07 -9.28 -11.95
CA TYR A 102 -2.25 -9.03 -11.12
C TYR A 102 -3.10 -7.89 -11.70
N GLN A 103 -2.48 -6.74 -11.99
CA GLN A 103 -3.17 -5.59 -12.58
C GLN A 103 -3.87 -5.95 -13.89
N LEU A 104 -3.19 -6.66 -14.79
CA LEU A 104 -3.68 -6.90 -16.15
C LEU A 104 -4.64 -8.09 -16.28
N LEU A 105 -4.64 -9.02 -15.33
CA LEU A 105 -5.50 -10.20 -15.34
C LEU A 105 -6.75 -10.05 -14.47
N SER A 106 -6.74 -9.17 -13.46
CA SER A 106 -7.84 -9.04 -12.49
C SER A 106 -9.16 -8.58 -13.09
N GLY A 107 -9.14 -7.96 -14.29
CA GLY A 107 -10.35 -7.60 -15.02
C GLY A 107 -11.12 -8.80 -15.60
N ASP A 108 -10.42 -9.90 -15.88
CA ASP A 108 -11.01 -11.08 -16.54
C ASP A 108 -11.10 -12.29 -15.61
N PHE A 109 -10.25 -12.35 -14.57
CA PHE A 109 -10.09 -13.50 -13.68
C PHE A 109 -10.13 -13.10 -12.21
N SER A 110 -10.58 -14.01 -11.35
CA SER A 110 -10.34 -13.90 -9.91
C SER A 110 -8.89 -14.25 -9.62
N VAL A 111 -8.06 -13.21 -9.42
CA VAL A 111 -6.61 -13.37 -9.26
C VAL A 111 -6.22 -13.17 -7.79
N TYR A 112 -5.49 -14.12 -7.23
CA TYR A 112 -4.77 -13.99 -5.97
C TYR A 112 -3.29 -13.77 -6.24
N ARG A 113 -2.60 -13.00 -5.43
CA ARG A 113 -1.14 -12.83 -5.50
C ARG A 113 -0.51 -12.92 -4.12
N SER A 114 0.72 -13.44 -4.06
CA SER A 114 1.48 -13.43 -2.80
C SER A 114 1.62 -12.01 -2.26
N PRO A 115 1.32 -11.79 -0.97
CA PRO A 115 1.44 -10.49 -0.34
C PRO A 115 2.91 -10.01 -0.35
N ARG A 116 3.15 -8.72 -0.58
CA ARG A 116 4.50 -8.11 -0.56
C ARG A 116 5.50 -8.96 -1.38
N SER A 117 6.72 -9.13 -0.84
CA SER A 117 7.73 -10.06 -1.36
C SER A 117 7.79 -11.33 -0.51
N TYR A 118 6.62 -11.93 -0.21
CA TYR A 118 6.52 -13.20 0.52
C TYR A 118 6.98 -14.35 -0.36
N ASN A 119 8.30 -14.43 -0.60
CA ASN A 119 8.94 -15.37 -1.50
C ASN A 119 9.89 -16.35 -0.80
N SER A 120 10.03 -16.26 0.54
CA SER A 120 10.93 -17.05 1.37
C SER A 120 10.28 -18.35 1.87
N GLN A 121 11.07 -19.17 2.60
CA GLN A 121 10.62 -20.40 3.25
C GLN A 121 9.45 -20.20 4.23
N VAL A 122 9.27 -18.98 4.76
CA VAL A 122 8.17 -18.59 5.65
C VAL A 122 7.06 -17.89 4.87
N GLY A 123 7.41 -16.98 3.94
CA GLY A 123 6.45 -16.16 3.21
C GLY A 123 5.59 -16.94 2.22
N VAL A 124 6.18 -17.92 1.53
CA VAL A 124 5.45 -18.76 0.55
C VAL A 124 4.33 -19.57 1.20
N PRO A 125 4.56 -20.32 2.31
CA PRO A 125 3.46 -21.03 2.98
C PRO A 125 2.30 -20.11 3.37
N LEU A 126 2.58 -18.93 3.92
CA LEU A 126 1.53 -17.96 4.26
C LEU A 126 0.77 -17.47 3.02
N SER A 127 1.48 -17.25 1.91
CA SER A 127 0.86 -16.88 0.64
C SER A 127 -0.07 -17.97 0.13
N LEU A 128 0.35 -19.23 0.19
CA LEU A 128 -0.48 -20.36 -0.27
C LEU A 128 -1.76 -20.51 0.54
N CYS A 129 -1.69 -20.30 1.85
CA CYS A 129 -2.86 -20.34 2.73
C CYS A 129 -3.87 -19.20 2.47
N GLY A 130 -3.46 -18.13 1.79
CA GLY A 130 -4.34 -17.03 1.37
C GLY A 130 -5.14 -17.29 0.08
N ILE A 131 -4.90 -18.40 -0.64
CA ILE A 131 -5.63 -18.72 -1.87
C ILE A 131 -7.07 -19.12 -1.53
N GLY A 132 -8.03 -18.27 -1.94
CA GLY A 132 -9.45 -18.50 -1.72
C GLY A 132 -10.05 -19.59 -2.63
N GLU A 133 -11.23 -20.10 -2.29
CA GLU A 133 -11.93 -21.13 -3.08
C GLU A 133 -12.36 -20.63 -4.47
N SER A 134 -12.67 -19.33 -4.58
CA SER A 134 -13.07 -18.69 -5.84
C SER A 134 -11.90 -18.23 -6.70
N THR A 135 -10.67 -18.38 -6.23
CA THR A 135 -9.47 -17.96 -6.96
C THR A 135 -9.29 -18.81 -8.22
N GLN A 136 -9.19 -18.14 -9.36
CA GLN A 136 -8.92 -18.79 -10.65
C GLN A 136 -7.42 -18.85 -10.97
N ILE A 137 -6.69 -17.77 -10.68
CA ILE A 137 -5.24 -17.66 -10.91
C ILE A 137 -4.57 -17.22 -9.61
N ALA A 138 -3.50 -17.91 -9.22
CA ALA A 138 -2.67 -17.51 -8.08
C ALA A 138 -1.24 -17.20 -8.54
N LEU A 139 -0.76 -16.02 -8.25
CA LEU A 139 0.58 -15.52 -8.59
C LEU A 139 1.49 -15.66 -7.37
N ILE A 140 2.43 -16.59 -7.42
CA ILE A 140 3.30 -16.92 -6.28
C ILE A 140 4.77 -16.66 -6.63
N GLU A 141 5.41 -15.78 -5.85
CA GLU A 141 6.85 -15.57 -5.95
C GLU A 141 7.62 -16.66 -5.19
N ALA A 142 8.73 -17.13 -5.77
CA ALA A 142 9.68 -18.05 -5.12
C ALA A 142 11.09 -17.43 -5.13
N GLY A 143 11.65 -17.19 -3.96
CA GLY A 143 12.99 -16.70 -3.73
C GLY A 143 13.81 -17.67 -2.88
N ILE A 144 15.08 -17.75 -3.14
CA ILE A 144 16.02 -18.62 -2.39
C ILE A 144 17.27 -17.83 -2.00
N SER A 145 17.82 -18.17 -0.85
CA SER A 145 19.09 -17.67 -0.34
C SER A 145 20.15 -18.77 -0.22
N TYR A 146 19.73 -20.03 -0.10
CA TYR A 146 20.61 -21.18 0.07
C TYR A 146 20.26 -22.35 -0.89
N PRO A 147 21.25 -23.19 -1.26
CA PRO A 147 20.97 -24.44 -1.98
C PRO A 147 20.02 -25.35 -1.20
N GLY A 148 19.14 -26.07 -1.90
CA GLY A 148 18.14 -26.98 -1.33
C GLY A 148 16.85 -26.31 -0.86
N GLU A 149 16.74 -24.99 -0.93
CA GLU A 149 15.53 -24.27 -0.54
C GLU A 149 14.42 -24.34 -1.59
N MET A 150 14.79 -24.34 -2.89
CA MET A 150 13.80 -24.35 -3.95
C MET A 150 13.02 -25.67 -4.05
N ASP A 151 13.62 -26.78 -3.68
CA ASP A 151 12.92 -28.07 -3.66
C ASP A 151 11.74 -28.05 -2.67
N LYS A 152 11.93 -27.46 -1.49
CA LYS A 152 10.85 -27.27 -0.51
C LYS A 152 9.77 -26.32 -1.02
N LEU A 153 10.15 -25.23 -1.67
CA LEU A 153 9.21 -24.26 -2.25
C LEU A 153 8.42 -24.92 -3.40
N GLU A 154 9.06 -25.66 -4.27
CA GLU A 154 8.42 -26.35 -5.38
C GLU A 154 7.38 -27.36 -4.89
N GLN A 155 7.72 -28.19 -3.89
CA GLN A 155 6.81 -29.17 -3.31
C GLN A 155 5.53 -28.56 -2.75
N MET A 156 5.61 -27.32 -2.22
CA MET A 156 4.45 -26.57 -1.72
C MET A 156 3.66 -25.89 -2.83
N ILE A 157 4.35 -25.18 -3.71
CA ILE A 157 3.74 -24.31 -4.74
C ILE A 157 3.12 -25.15 -5.84
N ARG A 158 3.89 -26.10 -6.39
CA ARG A 158 3.54 -26.92 -7.56
C ARG A 158 2.92 -26.09 -8.66
N PRO A 159 3.68 -25.17 -9.26
CA PRO A 159 3.12 -24.24 -10.24
C PRO A 159 2.71 -24.96 -11.53
N ASP A 160 1.60 -24.51 -12.10
CA ASP A 160 1.12 -24.94 -13.41
C ASP A 160 1.89 -24.24 -14.54
N ILE A 161 2.19 -22.96 -14.35
CA ILE A 161 2.95 -22.10 -15.26
C ILE A 161 4.14 -21.55 -14.49
N GLY A 162 5.32 -21.63 -15.10
CA GLY A 162 6.55 -21.05 -14.58
C GLY A 162 6.96 -19.80 -15.35
N ILE A 163 7.38 -18.76 -14.62
CA ILE A 163 8.00 -17.58 -15.22
C ILE A 163 9.41 -17.44 -14.66
N PHE A 164 10.38 -17.48 -15.57
CA PHE A 164 11.77 -17.19 -15.24
C PHE A 164 12.08 -15.74 -15.69
N THR A 165 12.29 -14.85 -14.71
CA THR A 165 12.53 -13.42 -15.00
C THR A 165 14.00 -13.22 -15.46
N HIS A 166 14.82 -12.61 -14.67
CA HIS A 166 16.23 -12.33 -15.02
C HIS A 166 17.17 -13.08 -14.06
N LEU A 167 18.27 -13.61 -14.57
CA LEU A 167 19.36 -14.17 -13.78
C LEU A 167 20.47 -13.12 -13.63
N GLY A 168 20.63 -12.56 -12.43
CA GLY A 168 21.78 -11.72 -12.11
C GLY A 168 23.06 -12.51 -11.85
N ASP A 169 24.19 -11.80 -11.82
CA ASP A 169 25.49 -12.39 -11.55
C ASP A 169 25.54 -13.12 -10.20
N ALA A 170 26.36 -14.17 -10.10
CA ALA A 170 26.34 -15.12 -8.99
C ALA A 170 27.01 -14.63 -7.70
N HIS A 171 27.74 -13.54 -7.73
CA HIS A 171 28.57 -13.13 -6.59
C HIS A 171 27.74 -12.53 -5.47
N GLY A 172 27.79 -13.07 -4.29
CA GLY A 172 27.19 -12.58 -3.04
C GLY A 172 26.07 -13.41 -2.43
N GLU A 173 25.66 -14.51 -3.04
CA GLU A 173 24.74 -15.48 -2.43
C GLU A 173 25.50 -16.80 -2.16
N ASN A 174 24.97 -17.66 -1.30
CA ASN A 174 25.56 -18.93 -0.88
C ASN A 174 25.63 -19.98 -2.02
N PHE A 175 25.91 -19.56 -3.25
CA PHE A 175 26.06 -20.37 -4.45
C PHE A 175 27.47 -20.22 -5.00
N THR A 176 28.07 -21.34 -5.41
CA THR A 176 29.46 -21.38 -5.90
C THR A 176 29.60 -20.93 -7.36
N SER A 177 28.50 -20.95 -8.13
CA SER A 177 28.47 -20.50 -9.53
C SER A 177 27.06 -20.04 -9.97
N VAL A 178 27.04 -19.31 -11.12
CA VAL A 178 25.79 -18.92 -11.79
C VAL A 178 24.98 -20.15 -12.21
N GLU A 179 25.66 -21.19 -12.65
CA GLU A 179 25.08 -22.43 -13.11
C GLU A 179 24.41 -23.19 -11.94
N GLU A 180 25.02 -23.22 -10.78
CA GLU A 180 24.44 -23.82 -9.58
C GLU A 180 23.19 -23.06 -9.14
N LYS A 181 23.25 -21.74 -9.09
CA LYS A 181 22.10 -20.88 -8.76
C LYS A 181 20.96 -21.04 -9.75
N LEU A 182 21.29 -21.15 -11.06
CA LEU A 182 20.30 -21.39 -12.08
C LEU A 182 19.67 -22.77 -11.94
N ALA A 183 20.48 -23.80 -11.68
CA ALA A 183 20.00 -25.17 -11.47
C ALA A 183 19.04 -25.24 -10.27
N GLU A 184 19.37 -24.57 -9.17
CA GLU A 184 18.52 -24.51 -7.99
C GLU A 184 17.19 -23.80 -8.29
N LYS A 185 17.23 -22.60 -8.93
CA LYS A 185 16.01 -21.90 -9.31
C LYS A 185 15.14 -22.68 -10.30
N ALA A 186 15.76 -23.44 -11.18
CA ALA A 186 15.09 -24.26 -12.18
C ALA A 186 14.22 -25.37 -11.57
N ILE A 187 14.51 -25.80 -10.34
CA ILE A 187 13.73 -26.81 -9.62
C ILE A 187 12.26 -26.42 -9.50
N LEU A 188 11.95 -25.12 -9.37
CA LEU A 188 10.57 -24.61 -9.31
C LEU A 188 9.72 -25.08 -10.51
N PHE A 189 10.33 -25.32 -11.64
CA PHE A 189 9.64 -25.63 -12.90
C PHE A 189 9.54 -27.13 -13.20
N ARG A 190 9.95 -27.98 -12.26
CA ARG A 190 9.99 -29.45 -12.43
C ARG A 190 8.66 -30.04 -12.88
N HIS A 191 7.54 -29.51 -12.39
CA HIS A 191 6.21 -30.01 -12.66
C HIS A 191 5.33 -29.03 -13.46
N CYS A 192 5.89 -27.92 -13.93
CA CYS A 192 5.16 -26.98 -14.76
C CYS A 192 4.81 -27.57 -16.13
N ARG A 193 3.63 -27.25 -16.63
CA ARG A 193 3.24 -27.57 -18.01
C ARG A 193 3.70 -26.51 -19.01
N LEU A 194 3.93 -25.27 -18.56
CA LEU A 194 4.40 -24.15 -19.38
C LEU A 194 5.52 -23.41 -18.67
N LEU A 195 6.58 -23.07 -19.41
CA LEU A 195 7.66 -22.19 -18.99
C LEU A 195 7.73 -20.96 -19.88
N ILE A 196 7.74 -19.78 -19.27
CA ILE A 196 7.87 -18.49 -19.94
C ILE A 196 9.20 -17.84 -19.55
N GLY A 197 9.93 -17.31 -20.54
CA GLY A 197 11.17 -16.59 -20.31
C GLY A 197 11.83 -16.11 -21.59
N ARG A 198 12.88 -15.30 -21.43
CA ARG A 198 13.71 -14.83 -22.53
C ARG A 198 14.51 -15.98 -23.15
N GLN A 199 14.54 -16.07 -24.48
CA GLN A 199 15.37 -17.05 -25.19
C GLN A 199 16.84 -16.91 -24.80
N GLY A 200 17.50 -18.02 -24.42
CA GLY A 200 18.89 -18.06 -24.07
C GLY A 200 19.29 -19.26 -23.22
N LYS A 201 20.57 -19.33 -22.81
CA LYS A 201 21.15 -20.46 -22.09
C LYS A 201 20.36 -20.87 -20.84
N ALA A 202 19.81 -19.91 -20.10
CA ALA A 202 19.03 -20.19 -18.90
C ALA A 202 17.78 -20.99 -19.22
N LEU A 203 16.98 -20.57 -20.21
CA LEU A 203 15.76 -21.25 -20.62
C LEU A 203 16.05 -22.65 -21.18
N GLU A 204 17.13 -22.79 -21.95
CA GLU A 204 17.59 -24.09 -22.50
C GLU A 204 18.03 -25.05 -21.39
N MET A 205 18.67 -24.55 -20.35
CA MET A 205 19.10 -25.38 -19.22
C MET A 205 17.92 -25.84 -18.38
N ILE A 206 16.96 -24.96 -18.12
CA ILE A 206 15.73 -25.29 -17.38
C ILE A 206 14.91 -26.33 -18.15
N SER A 207 14.81 -26.19 -19.47
CA SER A 207 14.04 -27.12 -20.31
C SER A 207 14.56 -28.57 -20.28
N LYS A 208 15.86 -28.78 -19.96
CA LYS A 208 16.43 -30.11 -19.84
C LYS A 208 15.98 -30.85 -18.59
N LEU A 209 15.49 -30.15 -17.55
CA LEU A 209 15.01 -30.78 -16.32
C LEU A 209 13.61 -31.37 -16.47
N ASN A 210 12.80 -30.84 -17.37
CA ASN A 210 11.47 -31.34 -17.67
C ASN A 210 11.28 -31.41 -19.19
N LYS A 211 11.36 -32.63 -19.78
CA LYS A 211 11.28 -32.81 -21.24
C LYS A 211 9.86 -32.62 -21.81
N GLU A 212 8.84 -32.60 -20.95
CA GLU A 212 7.44 -32.45 -21.35
C GLU A 212 6.96 -30.99 -21.23
N ILE A 213 7.81 -30.12 -20.69
CA ILE A 213 7.43 -28.71 -20.49
C ILE A 213 7.26 -27.97 -21.83
N GLN A 214 6.15 -27.34 -22.03
CA GLN A 214 5.96 -26.43 -23.16
C GLN A 214 6.72 -25.13 -22.89
N ILE A 215 7.48 -24.66 -23.89
CA ILE A 215 8.27 -23.42 -23.74
C ILE A 215 7.61 -22.32 -24.55
N MET A 216 7.33 -21.21 -23.92
CA MET A 216 6.93 -19.96 -24.55
C MET A 216 8.05 -18.94 -24.39
N SER A 217 9.06 -19.09 -25.27
CA SER A 217 10.21 -18.17 -25.29
C SER A 217 9.89 -16.88 -26.02
N TRP A 218 10.49 -15.78 -25.58
CA TRP A 218 10.43 -14.50 -26.26
C TRP A 218 11.82 -13.96 -26.54
N GLY A 219 11.98 -13.18 -27.61
CA GLY A 219 13.27 -12.59 -28.02
C GLY A 219 13.21 -12.01 -29.42
N GLU A 220 14.35 -11.55 -29.93
CA GLU A 220 14.42 -10.91 -31.25
C GLU A 220 14.53 -11.91 -32.43
N GLN A 221 14.85 -13.15 -32.15
CA GLN A 221 15.06 -14.19 -33.12
C GLN A 221 13.71 -14.75 -33.61
N GLU A 222 13.63 -15.06 -34.92
CA GLU A 222 12.38 -15.56 -35.53
C GLU A 222 12.00 -16.97 -35.07
N ASN A 223 12.92 -17.70 -34.48
CA ASN A 223 12.68 -19.04 -33.91
C ASN A 223 12.08 -18.99 -32.49
N THR A 224 11.84 -17.81 -31.92
CA THR A 224 11.17 -17.66 -30.63
C THR A 224 9.66 -17.79 -30.77
N ALA A 225 8.99 -18.31 -29.73
CA ALA A 225 7.52 -18.42 -29.73
C ALA A 225 6.85 -17.03 -29.84
N VAL A 226 7.47 -16.01 -29.25
CA VAL A 226 7.07 -14.60 -29.35
C VAL A 226 8.28 -13.80 -29.84
N CYS A 227 8.29 -13.46 -31.12
CA CYS A 227 9.36 -12.63 -31.67
C CYS A 227 9.03 -11.15 -31.43
N CYS A 228 9.93 -10.44 -30.76
CA CYS A 228 9.77 -9.05 -30.39
C CYS A 228 10.93 -8.22 -30.92
N ARG A 229 10.65 -7.11 -31.64
CA ARG A 229 11.64 -6.20 -32.17
C ARG A 229 11.34 -4.77 -31.74
N THR A 230 12.31 -4.09 -31.17
CA THR A 230 12.18 -2.67 -30.85
C THR A 230 12.19 -1.86 -32.14
N LEU A 231 11.12 -1.12 -32.40
CA LEU A 231 11.00 -0.21 -33.53
C LEU A 231 11.50 1.19 -33.21
N GLN A 232 11.19 1.66 -32.00
CA GLN A 232 11.58 2.98 -31.52
C GLN A 232 11.81 2.95 -30.01
N ARG A 233 12.80 3.69 -29.53
CA ARG A 233 13.08 3.92 -28.10
C ARG A 233 13.38 5.39 -27.88
N ASN A 234 12.73 6.01 -26.87
CA ASN A 234 12.97 7.37 -26.45
C ASN A 234 12.81 7.47 -24.92
N GLU A 235 13.01 8.63 -24.34
CA GLU A 235 12.91 8.86 -22.88
C GLU A 235 11.51 8.53 -22.33
N LYS A 236 10.45 8.62 -23.14
CA LYS A 236 9.06 8.41 -22.70
C LYS A 236 8.60 6.96 -22.82
N GLY A 237 9.35 6.11 -23.49
CA GLY A 237 8.96 4.71 -23.67
C GLY A 237 9.60 4.01 -24.85
N ARG A 238 9.06 2.84 -25.18
CA ARG A 238 9.55 1.96 -26.25
C ARG A 238 8.39 1.45 -27.09
N LEU A 239 8.49 1.52 -28.40
CA LEU A 239 7.57 0.89 -29.35
C LEU A 239 8.17 -0.45 -29.80
N VAL A 240 7.40 -1.54 -29.64
CA VAL A 240 7.86 -2.90 -29.93
C VAL A 240 6.89 -3.56 -30.91
N SER A 241 7.42 -4.15 -31.98
CA SER A 241 6.66 -5.03 -32.88
C SER A 241 6.71 -6.45 -32.35
N ILE A 242 5.55 -7.08 -32.18
CA ILE A 242 5.38 -8.46 -31.71
C ILE A 242 4.86 -9.32 -32.86
N LEU A 243 5.50 -10.47 -33.07
CA LEU A 243 5.02 -11.53 -33.95
C LEU A 243 4.71 -12.79 -33.12
N TYR A 244 3.44 -13.20 -33.14
CA TYR A 244 2.97 -14.40 -32.45
C TYR A 244 1.99 -15.18 -33.32
N LYS A 245 2.24 -16.49 -33.50
CA LYS A 245 1.42 -17.38 -34.35
C LYS A 245 1.11 -16.80 -35.73
N GLY A 246 2.10 -16.17 -36.36
CA GLY A 246 1.98 -15.57 -37.71
C GLY A 246 1.24 -14.22 -37.76
N LYS A 247 0.74 -13.71 -36.67
CA LYS A 247 0.11 -12.39 -36.58
C LYS A 247 1.06 -11.37 -35.96
N ARG A 248 1.07 -10.15 -36.52
CA ARG A 248 1.90 -9.04 -36.06
C ARG A 248 1.05 -7.94 -35.45
N PHE A 249 1.51 -7.39 -34.33
CA PHE A 249 0.91 -6.21 -33.69
C PHE A 249 1.99 -5.38 -33.00
N GLU A 250 1.66 -4.15 -32.63
CA GLU A 250 2.58 -3.23 -31.99
C GLU A 250 2.15 -2.94 -30.56
N LEU A 251 3.15 -2.83 -29.68
CA LEU A 251 2.96 -2.46 -28.28
C LEU A 251 3.73 -1.19 -27.95
N SER A 252 3.05 -0.21 -27.36
CA SER A 252 3.68 0.96 -26.77
C SER A 252 3.93 0.70 -25.29
N LEU A 253 5.20 0.58 -24.91
CA LEU A 253 5.61 0.37 -23.53
C LEU A 253 5.90 1.73 -22.90
N PRO A 254 5.30 2.07 -21.72
CA PRO A 254 5.59 3.34 -21.04
C PRO A 254 6.93 3.35 -20.31
N PHE A 255 7.87 2.48 -20.69
CA PHE A 255 9.19 2.32 -20.08
C PHE A 255 10.28 2.28 -21.15
N SER A 256 11.41 2.93 -20.86
CA SER A 256 12.56 2.93 -21.76
C SER A 256 13.67 1.97 -21.32
N ASP A 257 13.73 1.57 -20.03
CA ASP A 257 14.79 0.72 -19.50
C ASP A 257 14.64 -0.75 -19.90
N GLU A 258 15.77 -1.48 -19.92
CA GLU A 258 15.82 -2.88 -20.38
C GLU A 258 15.17 -3.83 -19.39
N ALA A 259 15.30 -3.57 -18.08
CA ALA A 259 14.73 -4.45 -17.06
C ALA A 259 13.20 -4.41 -17.07
N ALA A 260 12.59 -3.23 -17.20
CA ALA A 260 11.14 -3.08 -17.37
C ALA A 260 10.67 -3.73 -18.68
N TYR A 261 11.42 -3.58 -19.77
CA TYR A 261 11.15 -4.25 -21.04
C TYR A 261 11.11 -5.78 -20.87
N GLU A 262 12.15 -6.39 -20.27
CA GLU A 262 12.19 -7.84 -20.04
C GLU A 262 11.01 -8.32 -19.15
N ASN A 263 10.72 -7.60 -18.09
CA ASN A 263 9.59 -7.92 -17.21
C ASN A 263 8.26 -7.83 -17.97
N CYS A 264 8.08 -6.79 -18.79
CA CYS A 264 6.87 -6.59 -19.59
C CYS A 264 6.69 -7.71 -20.63
N MET A 265 7.76 -8.15 -21.28
CA MET A 265 7.68 -9.24 -22.26
C MET A 265 7.26 -10.57 -21.63
N ASN A 266 7.68 -10.88 -20.40
CA ASN A 266 7.17 -12.03 -19.65
C ASN A 266 5.67 -11.91 -19.40
N VAL A 267 5.19 -10.73 -19.03
CA VAL A 267 3.76 -10.45 -18.82
C VAL A 267 2.97 -10.62 -20.12
N VAL A 268 3.45 -10.04 -21.23
CA VAL A 268 2.83 -10.17 -22.57
C VAL A 268 2.67 -11.65 -22.96
N CYS A 269 3.67 -12.48 -22.69
CA CYS A 269 3.58 -13.91 -22.95
C CYS A 269 2.44 -14.58 -22.17
N VAL A 270 2.23 -14.22 -20.90
CA VAL A 270 1.11 -14.76 -20.12
C VAL A 270 -0.23 -14.32 -20.71
N LEU A 271 -0.38 -13.04 -21.09
CA LEU A 271 -1.60 -12.51 -21.68
C LEU A 271 -1.93 -13.22 -23.01
N LEU A 272 -0.92 -13.44 -23.86
CA LEU A 272 -1.04 -14.18 -25.13
C LEU A 272 -1.42 -15.66 -24.90
N TRP A 273 -0.84 -16.29 -23.89
CA TRP A 273 -1.18 -17.67 -23.50
C TRP A 273 -2.62 -17.79 -23.02
N LYS A 274 -3.09 -16.80 -22.26
CA LYS A 274 -4.48 -16.71 -21.80
C LYS A 274 -5.48 -16.39 -22.90
N GLY A 275 -5.01 -16.10 -24.11
CA GLY A 275 -5.86 -15.84 -25.26
C GLY A 275 -6.50 -14.45 -25.28
N ILE A 276 -5.94 -13.49 -24.52
CA ILE A 276 -6.39 -12.11 -24.52
C ILE A 276 -6.12 -11.51 -25.91
N ASP A 277 -7.06 -10.74 -26.42
CA ASP A 277 -6.98 -10.13 -27.75
C ASP A 277 -5.82 -9.13 -27.85
N PHE A 278 -5.17 -9.04 -29.00
CA PHE A 278 -3.99 -8.20 -29.21
C PHE A 278 -4.25 -6.72 -28.96
N LYS A 279 -5.45 -6.22 -29.30
CA LYS A 279 -5.82 -4.83 -29.04
C LYS A 279 -5.95 -4.58 -27.55
N GLN A 280 -6.60 -5.50 -26.83
CA GLN A 280 -6.71 -5.41 -25.38
C GLN A 280 -5.33 -5.50 -24.69
N ILE A 281 -4.42 -6.37 -25.18
CA ILE A 281 -3.04 -6.42 -24.67
C ILE A 281 -2.35 -5.07 -24.87
N ALA A 282 -2.45 -4.47 -26.05
CA ALA A 282 -1.84 -3.17 -26.32
C ALA A 282 -2.36 -2.05 -25.43
N GLU A 283 -3.67 -1.98 -25.25
CA GLU A 283 -4.32 -1.00 -24.36
C GLU A 283 -3.90 -1.18 -22.90
N ARG A 284 -3.91 -2.42 -22.38
CA ARG A 284 -3.53 -2.73 -21.00
C ARG A 284 -2.04 -2.45 -20.74
N ILE A 285 -1.16 -2.83 -21.66
CA ILE A 285 0.29 -2.59 -21.50
C ILE A 285 0.60 -1.08 -21.51
N ALA A 286 -0.08 -0.31 -22.37
CA ALA A 286 0.10 1.14 -22.39
C ALA A 286 -0.35 1.84 -21.09
N SER A 287 -1.23 1.21 -20.31
CA SER A 287 -1.71 1.74 -19.03
C SER A 287 -0.84 1.35 -17.82
N LEU A 288 0.20 0.53 -18.01
CA LEU A 288 1.09 0.13 -16.93
C LEU A 288 1.79 1.34 -16.30
N GLN A 289 1.79 1.37 -14.98
CA GLN A 289 2.51 2.37 -14.19
C GLN A 289 3.83 1.78 -13.65
N PRO A 290 4.89 2.60 -13.49
CA PRO A 290 6.05 2.20 -12.71
C PRO A 290 5.59 1.81 -11.30
N ILE A 291 6.05 0.66 -10.81
CA ILE A 291 5.76 0.28 -9.42
C ILE A 291 6.57 1.19 -8.52
N ALA A 292 5.90 1.99 -7.71
CA ALA A 292 6.52 2.90 -6.75
C ALA A 292 7.57 2.17 -5.88
N MET A 293 8.68 2.85 -5.61
CA MET A 293 9.85 2.40 -4.84
C MET A 293 10.89 1.52 -5.57
N ARG A 294 10.92 1.50 -6.92
CA ARG A 294 12.03 0.88 -7.67
C ARG A 294 12.47 1.78 -8.81
N MET A 295 13.65 2.39 -8.64
CA MET A 295 14.32 3.30 -9.61
C MET A 295 13.44 4.45 -10.11
N GLU A 296 12.86 5.21 -9.18
CA GLU A 296 12.11 6.41 -9.48
C GLU A 296 13.09 7.58 -9.67
N ILE A 297 13.03 8.26 -10.82
CA ILE A 297 13.82 9.46 -11.07
C ILE A 297 13.02 10.70 -10.69
N LYS A 298 13.57 11.55 -9.81
CA LYS A 298 12.94 12.80 -9.33
C LYS A 298 13.90 13.98 -9.43
N GLU A 299 13.33 15.20 -9.55
CA GLU A 299 14.10 16.41 -9.39
C GLU A 299 14.52 16.61 -7.93
N GLY A 300 15.83 16.80 -7.71
CA GLY A 300 16.40 17.14 -6.42
C GLY A 300 16.58 18.65 -6.22
N ILE A 301 16.99 19.04 -5.01
CA ILE A 301 17.41 20.41 -4.68
C ILE A 301 18.64 20.82 -5.51
N ASN A 302 18.86 22.12 -5.70
CA ASN A 302 20.07 22.70 -6.30
C ASN A 302 20.50 22.05 -7.62
N ASP A 303 19.52 21.80 -8.52
CA ASP A 303 19.68 21.13 -9.82
C ASP A 303 20.21 19.70 -9.75
N CYS A 304 20.02 19.02 -8.64
CA CYS A 304 20.24 17.59 -8.51
C CYS A 304 19.15 16.77 -9.19
N VAL A 305 19.50 15.56 -9.58
CA VAL A 305 18.58 14.52 -10.03
C VAL A 305 18.68 13.34 -9.07
N LEU A 306 17.57 12.88 -8.51
CA LEU A 306 17.55 11.77 -7.57
C LEU A 306 17.11 10.49 -8.28
N ILE A 307 17.87 9.42 -8.10
CA ILE A 307 17.50 8.05 -8.49
C ILE A 307 17.18 7.30 -7.21
N ASN A 308 15.89 7.12 -6.93
CA ASN A 308 15.41 6.47 -5.72
C ASN A 308 15.29 4.95 -5.93
N ASP A 309 16.08 4.17 -5.20
CA ASP A 309 16.03 2.70 -5.18
C ASP A 309 16.33 2.16 -3.77
N TYR A 310 15.48 2.42 -2.81
CA TYR A 310 15.69 2.11 -1.39
C TYR A 310 14.75 1.04 -0.83
N TYR A 311 14.40 0.05 -1.64
CA TYR A 311 13.58 -1.07 -1.17
C TYR A 311 14.40 -2.29 -0.78
N ASN A 312 15.43 -2.63 -1.57
CA ASN A 312 16.38 -3.72 -1.32
C ASN A 312 17.79 -3.20 -1.41
N SER A 313 18.69 -3.72 -0.56
CA SER A 313 20.11 -3.44 -0.64
C SER A 313 20.86 -4.77 -0.74
N ASP A 314 21.05 -5.25 -1.96
CA ASP A 314 21.90 -6.39 -2.34
C ASP A 314 22.89 -5.96 -3.43
N ALA A 315 24.02 -6.68 -3.54
CA ALA A 315 25.12 -6.32 -4.46
C ALA A 315 24.67 -6.31 -5.94
N ALA A 316 23.84 -7.26 -6.36
CA ALA A 316 23.39 -7.35 -7.74
C ALA A 316 22.46 -6.19 -8.11
N SER A 317 21.49 -5.86 -7.26
CA SER A 317 20.62 -4.70 -7.46
C SER A 317 21.35 -3.37 -7.37
N PHE A 318 22.41 -3.30 -6.54
CA PHE A 318 23.27 -2.13 -6.46
C PHE A 318 24.05 -1.90 -7.79
N ASN A 319 24.63 -2.95 -8.38
CA ASN A 319 25.30 -2.86 -9.66
C ASN A 319 24.37 -2.42 -10.81
N LEU A 320 23.13 -2.89 -10.81
CA LEU A 320 22.11 -2.44 -11.76
C LEU A 320 21.78 -0.95 -11.56
N ALA A 321 21.67 -0.50 -10.33
CA ALA A 321 21.40 0.90 -10.00
C ALA A 321 22.60 1.81 -10.40
N LEU A 322 23.85 1.34 -10.23
CA LEU A 322 25.04 2.04 -10.71
C LEU A 322 25.09 2.17 -12.23
N ASN A 323 24.64 1.15 -12.97
CA ASN A 323 24.52 1.24 -14.43
C ASN A 323 23.49 2.31 -14.82
N THR A 324 22.37 2.41 -14.13
CA THR A 324 21.38 3.47 -14.36
C THR A 324 21.98 4.86 -14.06
N LEU A 325 22.74 4.99 -12.98
CA LEU A 325 23.46 6.21 -12.63
C LEU A 325 24.46 6.60 -13.74
N SER A 326 25.18 5.63 -14.32
CA SER A 326 26.16 5.86 -15.38
C SER A 326 25.55 6.34 -16.70
N MET A 327 24.26 6.02 -16.94
CA MET A 327 23.53 6.43 -18.16
C MET A 327 22.93 7.83 -18.06
N GLN A 328 22.99 8.48 -16.88
CA GLN A 328 22.51 9.85 -16.71
C GLN A 328 23.53 10.89 -17.23
N ASP A 329 23.07 12.14 -17.33
CA ASP A 329 23.81 13.27 -17.88
C ASP A 329 25.25 13.33 -17.35
N GLU A 330 26.23 13.21 -18.27
CA GLU A 330 27.66 13.23 -17.94
C GLU A 330 28.15 14.61 -17.46
N ALA A 331 27.37 15.67 -17.71
CA ALA A 331 27.72 17.02 -17.28
C ALA A 331 27.52 17.23 -15.76
N LYS A 332 26.77 16.35 -15.09
CA LYS A 332 26.54 16.43 -13.66
C LYS A 332 27.44 15.48 -12.87
N GLY A 333 27.88 15.92 -11.70
CA GLY A 333 28.61 15.06 -10.77
C GLY A 333 27.76 13.85 -10.34
N ARG A 334 28.36 12.70 -10.07
CA ARG A 334 27.69 11.48 -9.61
C ARG A 334 27.91 11.27 -8.14
N ALA A 335 26.80 11.15 -7.38
CA ALA A 335 26.85 10.84 -5.95
C ALA A 335 26.06 9.55 -5.66
N VAL A 336 26.48 8.83 -4.64
CA VAL A 336 25.81 7.61 -4.17
C VAL A 336 25.61 7.68 -2.67
N ILE A 337 24.37 7.46 -2.22
CA ILE A 337 24.01 7.26 -0.81
C ILE A 337 23.59 5.81 -0.67
N LEU A 338 24.32 5.03 0.12
CA LEU A 338 24.14 3.59 0.26
C LEU A 338 23.98 3.19 1.72
N SER A 339 23.02 2.30 2.02
CA SER A 339 22.94 1.64 3.33
C SER A 339 23.80 0.39 3.39
N ASP A 340 24.01 -0.15 4.58
CA ASP A 340 24.54 -1.51 4.72
C ASP A 340 23.71 -2.48 3.88
N PHE A 341 24.38 -3.50 3.33
CA PHE A 341 23.72 -4.63 2.71
C PHE A 341 23.16 -5.56 3.81
N ILE A 342 21.98 -6.12 3.57
CA ILE A 342 21.36 -7.07 4.48
C ILE A 342 21.54 -8.47 3.89
N ASP A 343 21.75 -9.46 4.76
CA ASP A 343 21.96 -10.86 4.37
C ASP A 343 23.17 -11.08 3.45
N THR A 344 24.26 -10.36 3.71
CA THR A 344 25.54 -10.64 3.09
C THR A 344 26.05 -11.98 3.64
N GLY A 345 26.28 -12.94 2.76
CA GLY A 345 26.99 -14.16 3.11
C GLY A 345 28.38 -13.84 3.74
N SER A 346 29.09 -14.82 4.15
CA SER A 346 30.21 -14.85 5.09
C SER A 346 31.43 -13.95 4.84
N ASP A 347 31.52 -13.13 3.78
CA ASP A 347 32.67 -12.26 3.50
C ASP A 347 32.25 -10.81 3.20
N GLU A 348 31.88 -10.08 4.27
CA GLU A 348 31.58 -8.66 4.20
C GLU A 348 32.77 -7.83 3.67
N GLU A 349 33.99 -8.22 3.97
CA GLU A 349 35.19 -7.47 3.58
C GLU A 349 35.36 -7.44 2.06
N THR A 350 35.28 -8.61 1.40
CA THR A 350 35.33 -8.71 -0.05
C THR A 350 34.20 -7.94 -0.72
N LEU A 351 32.98 -8.01 -0.17
CA LEU A 351 31.83 -7.27 -0.68
C LEU A 351 32.06 -5.75 -0.70
N TYR A 352 32.53 -5.17 0.42
CA TYR A 352 32.74 -3.72 0.48
C TYR A 352 33.98 -3.25 -0.33
N GLN A 353 34.96 -4.13 -0.56
CA GLN A 353 36.03 -3.86 -1.52
C GLN A 353 35.47 -3.79 -2.96
N GLU A 354 34.64 -4.75 -3.37
CA GLU A 354 33.99 -4.73 -4.69
C GLU A 354 33.09 -3.50 -4.88
N VAL A 355 32.35 -3.11 -3.83
CA VAL A 355 31.53 -1.90 -3.84
C VAL A 355 32.40 -0.66 -4.10
N ALA A 356 33.51 -0.54 -3.40
CA ALA A 356 34.45 0.59 -3.58
C ALA A 356 35.03 0.65 -4.99
N GLU A 357 35.41 -0.51 -5.57
CA GLU A 357 35.89 -0.61 -6.96
C GLU A 357 34.79 -0.24 -7.96
N ASN A 358 33.55 -0.69 -7.77
CA ASN A 358 32.43 -0.40 -8.65
C ASN A 358 32.09 1.10 -8.64
N LEU A 359 32.09 1.75 -7.47
CA LEU A 359 31.91 3.20 -7.34
C LEU A 359 32.97 3.97 -8.12
N LYS A 360 34.24 3.56 -7.99
CA LYS A 360 35.36 4.16 -8.74
C LYS A 360 35.20 3.98 -10.25
N ARG A 361 34.84 2.76 -10.70
CA ARG A 361 34.64 2.45 -12.13
C ARG A 361 33.48 3.26 -12.73
N THR A 362 32.44 3.53 -11.95
CA THR A 362 31.25 4.31 -12.37
C THR A 362 31.52 5.82 -12.36
N GLY A 363 32.68 6.26 -11.85
CA GLY A 363 33.06 7.68 -11.80
C GLY A 363 32.25 8.45 -10.73
N VAL A 364 31.96 7.80 -9.61
CA VAL A 364 31.26 8.44 -8.49
C VAL A 364 32.22 9.45 -7.83
N SER A 365 31.76 10.70 -7.71
CA SER A 365 32.52 11.82 -7.15
C SER A 365 32.31 12.04 -5.65
N LEU A 366 31.17 11.55 -5.12
CA LEU A 366 30.81 11.61 -3.69
C LEU A 366 30.14 10.31 -3.28
N PHE A 367 30.61 9.68 -2.22
CA PHE A 367 29.98 8.52 -1.61
C PHE A 367 29.54 8.81 -0.18
N ILE A 368 28.32 8.38 0.18
CA ILE A 368 27.79 8.48 1.54
C ILE A 368 27.33 7.11 1.97
N GLY A 369 28.01 6.56 2.98
CA GLY A 369 27.72 5.27 3.57
C GLY A 369 26.93 5.41 4.87
N ILE A 370 25.82 4.66 5.02
CA ILE A 370 24.95 4.69 6.21
C ILE A 370 24.81 3.28 6.77
N GLY A 371 25.33 3.08 7.96
CA GLY A 371 25.28 1.81 8.68
C GLY A 371 26.58 1.43 9.35
N SER A 372 26.52 0.43 10.20
CA SER A 372 27.65 -0.03 11.02
C SER A 372 28.72 -0.73 10.20
N SER A 373 28.33 -1.53 9.19
CA SER A 373 29.26 -2.25 8.33
C SER A 373 30.00 -1.30 7.39
N LEU A 374 29.31 -0.37 6.71
CA LEU A 374 29.94 0.67 5.90
C LEU A 374 30.93 1.54 6.72
N ASN A 375 30.55 1.86 7.97
CA ASN A 375 31.46 2.56 8.89
C ASN A 375 32.70 1.74 9.25
N ARG A 376 32.56 0.41 9.46
CA ARG A 376 33.66 -0.52 9.75
C ARG A 376 34.66 -0.60 8.61
N TYR A 377 34.14 -0.72 7.38
CA TYR A 377 34.94 -0.90 6.16
C TYR A 377 35.29 0.40 5.42
N ARG A 378 35.08 1.56 6.06
CA ARG A 378 35.30 2.91 5.46
C ARG A 378 36.67 3.12 4.81
N SER A 379 37.70 2.40 5.26
CA SER A 379 39.09 2.50 4.73
C SER A 379 39.23 2.04 3.30
N TYR A 380 38.29 1.27 2.74
CA TYR A 380 38.30 0.84 1.33
C TYR A 380 37.82 1.91 0.35
N PHE A 381 37.10 2.91 0.82
CA PHE A 381 36.50 3.95 -0.02
C PHE A 381 37.50 5.13 -0.18
N HIS A 382 38.32 5.08 -1.22
CA HIS A 382 39.36 6.08 -1.49
C HIS A 382 38.89 7.31 -2.28
N LEU A 383 37.57 7.47 -2.51
CA LEU A 383 36.91 8.65 -3.07
C LEU A 383 36.39 9.56 -1.94
N PRO A 384 36.05 10.83 -2.23
CA PRO A 384 35.40 11.70 -1.25
C PRO A 384 34.19 11.00 -0.62
N SER A 385 34.27 10.69 0.66
CA SER A 385 33.27 9.83 1.33
C SER A 385 32.93 10.38 2.71
N ARG A 386 31.64 10.18 3.12
CA ARG A 386 31.12 10.49 4.45
C ARG A 386 30.38 9.27 4.99
N PHE A 387 30.43 9.05 6.30
CA PHE A 387 29.85 7.86 6.90
C PHE A 387 29.01 8.22 8.12
N TYR A 388 27.81 7.64 8.22
CA TYR A 388 26.86 7.84 9.30
C TYR A 388 26.41 6.50 9.85
N MET A 389 26.08 6.44 11.14
CA MET A 389 25.58 5.20 11.77
C MET A 389 24.15 4.85 11.34
N ASP A 390 23.33 5.88 11.12
CA ASP A 390 21.93 5.78 10.76
C ASP A 390 21.43 6.99 9.98
N THR A 391 20.23 6.91 9.47
CA THR A 391 19.57 7.99 8.70
C THR A 391 19.37 9.26 9.54
N ASP A 392 19.06 9.14 10.83
CA ASP A 392 18.83 10.29 11.70
C ASP A 392 20.14 11.09 11.91
N SER A 393 21.27 10.40 12.03
CA SER A 393 22.59 11.02 12.10
C SER A 393 22.95 11.76 10.82
N PHE A 394 22.64 11.18 9.66
CA PHE A 394 22.78 11.84 8.36
C PHE A 394 21.93 13.13 8.29
N LEU A 395 20.64 13.06 8.59
CA LEU A 395 19.72 14.19 8.52
C LEU A 395 20.08 15.34 9.47
N LYS A 396 20.71 15.03 10.62
CA LYS A 396 21.17 16.03 11.60
C LYS A 396 22.48 16.71 11.23
N GLN A 397 23.37 16.04 10.50
CA GLN A 397 24.74 16.51 10.25
C GLN A 397 24.94 17.02 8.82
N GLU A 398 24.13 16.55 7.84
CA GLU A 398 24.24 17.01 6.46
C GLU A 398 23.48 18.31 6.21
N ASN A 399 24.10 19.13 5.31
CA ASN A 399 23.47 20.34 4.82
C ASN A 399 23.04 20.14 3.35
N ARG A 400 21.83 20.56 2.99
CA ARG A 400 21.30 20.58 1.62
C ARG A 400 22.20 21.31 0.62
N GLU A 401 22.97 22.31 1.06
CA GLU A 401 23.91 23.06 0.22
C GLU A 401 25.10 22.23 -0.27
N ASN A 402 25.39 21.09 0.38
CA ASN A 402 26.45 20.18 -0.02
C ASN A 402 26.11 19.36 -1.28
N PHE A 403 24.85 19.41 -1.72
CA PHE A 403 24.34 18.70 -2.88
C PHE A 403 23.93 19.71 -3.95
N ARG A 404 24.71 19.78 -5.04
CA ARG A 404 24.46 20.71 -6.15
C ARG A 404 24.92 20.09 -7.47
N GLU A 405 24.09 20.23 -8.51
CA GLU A 405 24.40 19.79 -9.88
C GLU A 405 24.92 18.34 -9.95
N GLN A 406 24.25 17.44 -9.21
CA GLN A 406 24.63 16.03 -9.10
C GLN A 406 23.46 15.12 -9.47
N VAL A 407 23.79 13.96 -10.03
CA VAL A 407 22.86 12.82 -10.07
C VAL A 407 23.16 11.96 -8.84
N ILE A 408 22.18 11.81 -7.97
CA ILE A 408 22.32 11.14 -6.67
C ILE A 408 21.53 9.85 -6.68
N LEU A 409 22.23 8.72 -6.63
CA LEU A 409 21.63 7.41 -6.40
C LEU A 409 21.41 7.22 -4.90
N ILE A 410 20.16 7.00 -4.50
CA ILE A 410 19.74 6.69 -3.12
C ILE A 410 19.36 5.22 -3.07
N LYS A 411 20.27 4.37 -2.55
CA LYS A 411 20.14 2.92 -2.51
C LYS A 411 20.23 2.42 -1.08
N GLY A 412 19.18 1.83 -0.55
CA GLY A 412 19.17 1.39 0.85
C GLY A 412 18.23 0.22 1.10
N ALA A 413 18.54 -0.52 2.16
CA ALA A 413 17.63 -1.50 2.69
C ALA A 413 16.54 -0.80 3.51
N ARG A 414 15.34 -1.37 3.51
CA ARG A 414 14.13 -0.80 4.10
C ARG A 414 14.29 -0.34 5.55
N GLN A 415 15.04 -1.08 6.38
CA GLN A 415 15.27 -0.73 7.79
C GLN A 415 16.01 0.58 8.00
N PHE A 416 16.72 1.10 6.97
CA PHE A 416 17.45 2.38 7.05
C PHE A 416 16.58 3.59 6.70
N ARG A 417 15.30 3.41 6.30
CA ARG A 417 14.31 4.49 6.10
C ARG A 417 14.80 5.59 5.16
N PHE A 418 15.36 5.21 4.00
CA PHE A 418 15.97 6.14 3.04
C PHE A 418 14.95 7.06 2.34
N GLU A 419 13.66 6.82 2.47
CA GLU A 419 12.60 7.75 2.09
C GLU A 419 12.75 9.13 2.74
N PHE A 420 13.29 9.22 3.96
CA PHE A 420 13.59 10.50 4.62
C PHE A 420 14.77 11.23 3.96
N ILE A 421 15.79 10.48 3.51
CA ILE A 421 16.91 11.05 2.75
C ILE A 421 16.43 11.55 1.40
N ALA A 422 15.63 10.77 0.70
CA ALA A 422 15.01 11.17 -0.56
C ALA A 422 14.15 12.43 -0.37
N GLY A 423 13.32 12.49 0.67
CA GLY A 423 12.55 13.68 1.04
C GLY A 423 13.42 14.90 1.37
N PHE A 424 14.55 14.70 2.06
CA PHE A 424 15.51 15.75 2.39
C PHE A 424 16.16 16.34 1.14
N LEU A 425 16.48 15.52 0.13
CA LEU A 425 17.18 15.94 -1.09
C LEU A 425 16.24 16.30 -2.24
N GLN A 426 14.96 15.95 -2.18
CA GLN A 426 13.99 16.23 -3.24
C GLN A 426 13.72 17.74 -3.34
N LYS A 427 13.66 18.27 -4.57
CA LYS A 427 13.24 19.65 -4.83
C LYS A 427 11.81 19.83 -4.35
N GLN A 428 11.65 20.55 -3.25
CA GLN A 428 10.37 20.89 -2.69
C GLN A 428 10.03 22.33 -3.09
N SER A 429 8.95 22.50 -3.79
CA SER A 429 8.40 23.84 -4.05
C SER A 429 7.64 24.36 -2.82
N HIS A 430 7.22 23.49 -1.92
CA HIS A 430 6.49 23.79 -0.69
C HIS A 430 6.93 22.82 0.43
N ASN A 431 7.48 23.36 1.53
CA ASN A 431 7.96 22.57 2.67
C ASN A 431 6.88 22.35 3.75
N THR A 432 5.64 22.79 3.50
CA THR A 432 4.47 22.45 4.32
C THR A 432 3.93 21.13 3.82
N VAL A 433 3.84 20.11 4.69
CA VAL A 433 3.49 18.74 4.33
C VAL A 433 2.44 18.16 5.27
N LEU A 434 1.65 17.25 4.75
CA LEU A 434 0.84 16.32 5.54
C LEU A 434 1.52 14.96 5.50
N GLU A 435 2.13 14.58 6.60
CA GLU A 435 2.67 13.23 6.77
C GLU A 435 1.52 12.26 7.04
N VAL A 436 1.54 11.12 6.37
CA VAL A 436 0.52 10.05 6.51
C VAL A 436 1.22 8.76 6.92
N ASP A 437 0.99 8.34 8.15
CA ASP A 437 1.53 7.11 8.72
C ASP A 437 0.68 5.91 8.31
N MET A 438 1.20 5.12 7.38
CA MET A 438 0.50 3.95 6.83
C MET A 438 0.46 2.77 7.81
N ASP A 439 1.40 2.69 8.74
CA ASP A 439 1.41 1.63 9.76
C ASP A 439 0.44 1.95 10.89
N ALA A 440 0.33 3.22 11.28
CA ALA A 440 -0.74 3.68 12.15
C ALA A 440 -2.12 3.37 11.55
N MET A 441 -2.28 3.57 10.24
CA MET A 441 -3.53 3.23 9.55
C MET A 441 -3.81 1.72 9.57
N ILE A 442 -2.79 0.88 9.36
CA ILE A 442 -2.91 -0.59 9.47
C ILE A 442 -3.25 -1.00 10.90
N PHE A 443 -2.59 -0.39 11.89
CA PHE A 443 -2.89 -0.65 13.31
C PHE A 443 -4.37 -0.37 13.62
N ASN A 444 -4.87 0.80 13.22
CA ASN A 444 -6.25 1.18 13.43
C ASN A 444 -7.23 0.25 12.68
N LEU A 445 -6.91 -0.09 11.43
CA LEU A 445 -7.69 -1.04 10.65
C LEU A 445 -7.83 -2.39 11.37
N ASN A 446 -6.73 -2.91 11.92
CA ASN A 446 -6.69 -4.18 12.64
C ASN A 446 -7.44 -4.10 13.98
N TYR A 447 -7.37 -2.97 14.68
CA TYR A 447 -8.20 -2.74 15.86
C TYR A 447 -9.69 -2.91 15.53
N PHE A 448 -10.19 -2.21 14.48
CA PHE A 448 -11.60 -2.33 14.11
C PHE A 448 -11.96 -3.74 13.63
N ARG A 449 -11.07 -4.42 12.92
CA ARG A 449 -11.26 -5.82 12.53
C ARG A 449 -11.38 -6.75 13.74
N SER A 450 -10.59 -6.53 14.79
CA SER A 450 -10.61 -7.36 15.99
C SER A 450 -11.91 -7.28 16.78
N LEU A 451 -12.72 -6.23 16.57
CA LEU A 451 -14.03 -6.07 17.16
C LEU A 451 -15.12 -6.84 16.42
N LEU A 452 -14.87 -7.31 15.19
CA LEU A 452 -15.88 -7.86 14.30
C LEU A 452 -15.89 -9.38 14.31
N PRO A 453 -17.08 -10.02 14.20
CA PRO A 453 -17.18 -11.44 13.90
C PRO A 453 -16.46 -11.78 12.59
N GLY A 454 -15.78 -12.93 12.49
CA GLY A 454 -14.97 -13.32 11.34
C GLY A 454 -15.70 -13.41 9.98
N HIS A 455 -17.03 -13.48 9.98
CA HIS A 455 -17.84 -13.47 8.77
C HIS A 455 -18.26 -12.07 8.31
N THR A 456 -18.08 -11.05 9.14
CA THR A 456 -18.48 -9.67 8.82
C THR A 456 -17.47 -9.03 7.87
N ARG A 457 -17.95 -8.55 6.74
CA ARG A 457 -17.16 -7.84 5.73
C ARG A 457 -16.84 -6.42 6.19
N LEU A 458 -15.70 -5.91 5.74
CA LEU A 458 -15.29 -4.55 6.03
C LEU A 458 -15.28 -3.71 4.76
N ALA A 459 -16.14 -2.69 4.73
CA ALA A 459 -16.09 -1.61 3.77
C ALA A 459 -15.37 -0.40 4.38
N VAL A 460 -14.54 0.27 3.60
CA VAL A 460 -13.79 1.44 4.07
C VAL A 460 -14.13 2.67 3.24
N MET A 461 -14.40 3.78 3.95
CA MET A 461 -14.69 5.07 3.32
C MET A 461 -13.39 5.76 2.89
N VAL A 462 -13.23 5.99 1.59
CA VAL A 462 -12.07 6.69 1.00
C VAL A 462 -12.47 8.00 0.29
N LYS A 463 -13.66 8.51 0.59
CA LYS A 463 -14.20 9.76 0.05
C LYS A 463 -13.39 10.98 0.50
N ALA A 464 -13.57 12.09 -0.20
CA ALA A 464 -12.91 13.37 0.07
C ALA A 464 -11.40 13.21 0.20
N PHE A 465 -10.79 12.59 -0.81
CA PHE A 465 -9.35 12.32 -0.87
C PHE A 465 -8.88 11.50 0.34
N SER A 466 -9.63 10.43 0.69
CA SER A 466 -9.43 9.61 1.91
C SER A 466 -9.32 10.47 3.18
N TYR A 467 -10.32 11.31 3.42
CA TYR A 467 -10.32 12.29 4.52
C TYR A 467 -9.07 13.21 4.50
N GLY A 468 -8.64 13.62 3.31
CA GLY A 468 -7.47 14.48 3.14
C GLY A 468 -6.12 13.74 3.08
N SER A 469 -6.06 12.45 3.36
CA SER A 469 -4.81 11.67 3.44
C SER A 469 -4.28 11.19 2.09
N GLY A 470 -5.01 11.35 0.98
CA GLY A 470 -4.63 10.86 -0.34
C GLY A 470 -5.40 9.62 -0.77
N SER A 471 -5.89 9.60 -2.02
CA SER A 471 -6.81 8.55 -2.48
C SER A 471 -6.11 7.27 -2.89
N GLY A 472 -5.14 7.33 -3.78
CA GLY A 472 -4.55 6.17 -4.41
C GLY A 472 -3.70 5.32 -3.49
N GLU A 473 -2.80 5.96 -2.76
CA GLU A 473 -1.92 5.26 -1.82
C GLU A 473 -2.71 4.60 -0.69
N VAL A 474 -3.71 5.31 -0.14
CA VAL A 474 -4.59 4.76 0.90
C VAL A 474 -5.43 3.62 0.34
N ALA A 475 -6.05 3.77 -0.83
CA ALA A 475 -6.86 2.73 -1.45
C ALA A 475 -6.02 1.50 -1.81
N SER A 476 -4.79 1.70 -2.32
CA SER A 476 -3.83 0.63 -2.60
C SER A 476 -3.43 -0.12 -1.33
N LEU A 477 -3.19 0.60 -0.23
CA LEU A 477 -2.93 -0.01 1.07
C LEU A 477 -4.12 -0.87 1.52
N LEU A 478 -5.34 -0.33 1.45
CA LEU A 478 -6.56 -1.02 1.89
C LEU A 478 -6.85 -2.25 1.02
N GLN A 479 -6.68 -2.14 -0.29
CA GLN A 479 -6.75 -3.28 -1.20
C GLN A 479 -5.74 -4.36 -0.82
N TYR A 480 -4.51 -3.94 -0.54
CA TYR A 480 -3.46 -4.84 -0.09
C TYR A 480 -3.77 -5.51 1.26
N GLN A 481 -4.40 -4.77 2.19
CA GLN A 481 -4.84 -5.28 3.49
C GLN A 481 -6.12 -6.14 3.39
N GLY A 482 -6.65 -6.39 2.19
CA GLY A 482 -7.76 -7.29 1.96
C GLY A 482 -9.10 -6.79 2.55
N VAL A 483 -9.35 -5.47 2.50
CA VAL A 483 -10.71 -4.97 2.77
C VAL A 483 -11.67 -5.43 1.66
N ASN A 484 -12.96 -5.53 1.95
CA ASN A 484 -13.91 -6.11 1.02
C ASN A 484 -14.51 -5.09 0.05
N TYR A 485 -14.61 -3.83 0.45
CA TYR A 485 -15.21 -2.74 -0.32
C TYR A 485 -14.50 -1.42 -0.05
N LEU A 486 -14.43 -0.57 -1.07
CA LEU A 486 -14.18 0.86 -0.91
C LEU A 486 -15.46 1.64 -1.16
N MET A 487 -15.63 2.75 -0.46
CA MET A 487 -16.79 3.63 -0.63
C MET A 487 -16.34 5.07 -0.85
N VAL A 488 -16.80 5.66 -1.94
CA VAL A 488 -16.50 7.03 -2.35
C VAL A 488 -17.76 7.91 -2.29
N ALA A 489 -17.59 9.23 -2.32
CA ALA A 489 -18.75 10.12 -2.34
C ALA A 489 -19.36 10.23 -3.74
N PHE A 490 -18.54 10.44 -4.78
CA PHE A 490 -18.93 10.69 -6.14
C PHE A 490 -18.25 9.74 -7.12
N ALA A 491 -18.83 9.60 -8.32
CA ALA A 491 -18.32 8.71 -9.35
C ALA A 491 -16.88 9.06 -9.78
N ASP A 492 -16.54 10.35 -9.88
CA ASP A 492 -15.21 10.81 -10.29
C ASP A 492 -14.10 10.30 -9.35
N GLU A 493 -14.36 10.23 -8.04
CA GLU A 493 -13.43 9.63 -7.07
C GLU A 493 -13.22 8.14 -7.37
N GLY A 494 -14.28 7.41 -7.71
CA GLY A 494 -14.22 6.01 -8.09
C GLY A 494 -13.46 5.79 -9.40
N VAL A 495 -13.69 6.63 -10.41
CA VAL A 495 -12.98 6.62 -11.70
C VAL A 495 -11.48 6.86 -11.47
N ALA A 496 -11.12 7.86 -10.64
CA ALA A 496 -9.72 8.13 -10.29
C ALA A 496 -9.06 6.91 -9.63
N LEU A 497 -9.73 6.24 -8.69
CA LEU A 497 -9.22 5.02 -8.07
C LEU A 497 -9.04 3.88 -9.08
N ARG A 498 -9.95 3.72 -10.05
CA ARG A 498 -9.80 2.73 -11.13
C ARG A 498 -8.59 3.05 -12.00
N ALA A 499 -8.35 4.33 -12.33
CA ALA A 499 -7.18 4.76 -13.09
C ALA A 499 -5.86 4.45 -12.34
N GLU A 500 -5.87 4.43 -11.02
CA GLU A 500 -4.74 4.05 -10.15
C GLU A 500 -4.63 2.52 -9.93
N GLY A 501 -5.43 1.71 -10.60
CA GLY A 501 -5.34 0.24 -10.59
C GLY A 501 -6.09 -0.44 -9.43
N ILE A 502 -7.01 0.24 -8.76
CA ILE A 502 -7.85 -0.35 -7.73
C ILE A 502 -8.89 -1.28 -8.38
N THR A 503 -8.90 -2.53 -7.94
CA THR A 503 -9.81 -3.59 -8.46
C THR A 503 -10.91 -3.98 -7.47
N LEU A 504 -10.83 -3.56 -6.21
CA LEU A 504 -11.88 -3.80 -5.23
C LEU A 504 -13.24 -3.27 -5.71
N PRO A 505 -14.36 -3.86 -5.30
CA PRO A 505 -15.67 -3.25 -5.49
C PRO A 505 -15.69 -1.83 -4.88
N ILE A 506 -16.24 -0.87 -5.63
CA ILE A 506 -16.34 0.53 -5.21
C ILE A 506 -17.80 0.94 -5.23
N ALA A 507 -18.34 1.30 -4.07
CA ALA A 507 -19.69 1.85 -3.95
C ALA A 507 -19.65 3.39 -3.96
N VAL A 508 -20.52 4.00 -4.77
CA VAL A 508 -20.68 5.46 -4.90
C VAL A 508 -21.87 5.89 -4.08
N MET A 509 -21.63 6.73 -3.04
CA MET A 509 -22.63 7.11 -2.04
C MET A 509 -23.58 8.24 -2.49
N ASN A 510 -23.19 9.04 -3.47
CA ASN A 510 -24.02 10.10 -4.05
C ASN A 510 -23.94 10.04 -5.59
N PRO A 511 -24.48 8.99 -6.22
CA PRO A 511 -24.46 8.88 -7.67
C PRO A 511 -25.32 9.98 -8.30
N GLN A 512 -24.79 10.59 -9.36
CA GLN A 512 -25.48 11.62 -10.16
C GLN A 512 -25.92 11.01 -11.47
N LEU A 513 -27.02 11.48 -12.03
CA LEU A 513 -27.62 10.96 -13.26
C LEU A 513 -26.63 11.03 -14.45
N GLU A 514 -25.88 12.12 -14.53
CA GLU A 514 -24.88 12.41 -15.57
C GLU A 514 -23.68 11.47 -15.51
N ALA A 515 -23.45 10.83 -14.37
CA ALA A 515 -22.31 9.96 -14.14
C ALA A 515 -22.61 8.46 -14.43
N PHE A 516 -23.84 8.09 -14.79
CA PHE A 516 -24.22 6.68 -14.93
C PHE A 516 -23.42 5.95 -16.01
N ASP A 517 -23.21 6.58 -17.17
CA ASP A 517 -22.40 5.97 -18.23
C ASP A 517 -20.96 5.67 -17.72
N ASN A 518 -20.30 6.61 -17.02
CA ASN A 518 -19.01 6.40 -16.39
C ASN A 518 -19.05 5.32 -15.30
N MET A 519 -20.09 5.32 -14.46
CA MET A 519 -20.22 4.30 -13.41
C MET A 519 -20.30 2.89 -14.00
N ILE A 520 -21.05 2.73 -15.07
CA ILE A 520 -21.19 1.46 -15.80
C ILE A 520 -19.85 1.07 -16.44
N GLU A 521 -19.18 2.00 -17.13
CA GLU A 521 -17.90 1.76 -17.80
C GLU A 521 -16.80 1.33 -16.82
N PHE A 522 -16.73 1.99 -15.65
CA PHE A 522 -15.71 1.72 -14.63
C PHE A 522 -16.17 0.73 -13.55
N CYS A 523 -17.29 0.05 -13.74
CA CYS A 523 -17.83 -0.94 -12.80
C CYS A 523 -17.94 -0.39 -11.37
N LEU A 524 -18.58 0.79 -11.22
CA LEU A 524 -18.85 1.43 -9.94
C LEU A 524 -20.30 1.15 -9.51
N GLU A 525 -20.49 0.75 -8.26
CA GLU A 525 -21.78 0.31 -7.75
C GLU A 525 -22.56 1.47 -7.09
N PRO A 526 -23.75 1.88 -7.60
CA PRO A 526 -24.48 3.03 -7.05
C PRO A 526 -25.19 2.73 -5.74
N GLU A 527 -25.15 3.70 -4.80
CA GLU A 527 -26.17 3.84 -3.76
C GLU A 527 -27.50 4.26 -4.40
N ILE A 528 -28.57 3.56 -4.09
CA ILE A 528 -29.93 3.91 -4.52
C ILE A 528 -30.73 4.36 -3.32
N TYR A 529 -31.10 5.62 -3.29
CA TYR A 529 -31.77 6.27 -2.17
C TYR A 529 -33.15 6.85 -2.54
N SER A 530 -33.55 6.76 -3.80
CA SER A 530 -34.89 7.18 -4.28
C SER A 530 -35.34 6.38 -5.49
N PHE A 531 -36.66 6.38 -5.75
CA PHE A 531 -37.24 5.73 -6.92
C PHE A 531 -36.85 6.37 -8.23
N GLU A 532 -36.70 7.69 -8.26
CA GLU A 532 -36.26 8.44 -9.45
C GLU A 532 -34.88 7.96 -9.87
N LEU A 533 -33.97 7.85 -8.91
CA LEU A 533 -32.60 7.36 -9.16
C LEU A 533 -32.60 5.91 -9.63
N LEU A 534 -33.40 5.03 -9.01
CA LEU A 534 -33.54 3.64 -9.41
C LEU A 534 -34.03 3.49 -10.85
N LYS A 535 -35.10 4.20 -11.21
CA LYS A 535 -35.66 4.17 -12.57
C LYS A 535 -34.71 4.75 -13.61
N ALA A 536 -33.99 5.79 -13.26
CA ALA A 536 -33.00 6.41 -14.15
C ALA A 536 -31.81 5.48 -14.40
N PHE A 537 -31.33 4.81 -13.36
CA PHE A 537 -30.22 3.85 -13.48
C PHE A 537 -30.64 2.58 -14.26
N ASP A 538 -31.82 2.03 -13.97
CA ASP A 538 -32.42 0.93 -14.74
C ASP A 538 -32.49 1.26 -16.24
N LYS A 539 -32.92 2.47 -16.58
CA LYS A 539 -32.99 2.94 -17.97
C LYS A 539 -31.59 3.05 -18.62
N ALA A 540 -30.57 3.50 -17.85
CA ALA A 540 -29.21 3.54 -18.34
C ALA A 540 -28.67 2.12 -18.63
N LEU A 541 -28.92 1.16 -17.74
CA LEU A 541 -28.52 -0.24 -17.94
C LEU A 541 -29.20 -0.87 -19.16
N ILE A 542 -30.50 -0.59 -19.40
CA ILE A 542 -31.20 -1.03 -20.61
C ILE A 542 -30.50 -0.50 -21.87
N LYS A 543 -30.10 0.78 -21.88
CA LYS A 543 -29.35 1.40 -22.99
C LYS A 543 -28.06 0.66 -23.29
N HIS A 544 -27.36 0.17 -22.23
CA HIS A 544 -26.10 -0.57 -22.36
C HIS A 544 -26.30 -2.09 -22.51
N GLY A 545 -27.54 -2.61 -22.47
CA GLY A 545 -27.84 -4.04 -22.59
C GLY A 545 -27.33 -4.88 -21.40
N ILE A 546 -27.28 -4.28 -20.22
CA ILE A 546 -26.73 -4.90 -18.99
C ILE A 546 -27.85 -5.40 -18.08
N GLU A 547 -27.69 -6.61 -17.57
CA GLU A 547 -28.58 -7.22 -16.57
C GLU A 547 -27.83 -7.56 -15.28
N ASN A 548 -28.57 -7.65 -14.17
CA ASN A 548 -28.03 -8.03 -12.84
C ASN A 548 -26.94 -7.13 -12.28
N TYR A 549 -26.93 -5.83 -12.64
CA TYR A 549 -25.95 -4.89 -12.13
C TYR A 549 -26.14 -4.68 -10.62
N PRO A 550 -25.06 -4.77 -9.80
CA PRO A 550 -25.17 -4.64 -8.35
C PRO A 550 -25.48 -3.21 -7.93
N ILE A 551 -26.42 -3.06 -7.01
CA ILE A 551 -26.77 -1.79 -6.39
C ILE A 551 -26.80 -1.90 -4.87
N HIS A 552 -26.59 -0.76 -4.19
CA HIS A 552 -26.66 -0.62 -2.74
C HIS A 552 -27.93 0.16 -2.36
N LEU A 553 -28.92 -0.53 -1.83
CA LEU A 553 -30.19 0.10 -1.47
C LEU A 553 -30.09 0.79 -0.11
N LYS A 554 -30.40 2.07 -0.05
CA LYS A 554 -30.39 2.84 1.19
C LYS A 554 -31.78 3.02 1.76
N LEU A 555 -31.94 2.70 3.05
CA LEU A 555 -33.14 2.93 3.83
C LEU A 555 -32.99 4.12 4.77
N ASN A 556 -34.03 4.92 4.89
CA ASN A 556 -34.13 5.93 5.92
C ASN A 556 -34.69 5.30 7.20
N THR A 557 -33.90 5.23 8.24
CA THR A 557 -34.34 4.71 9.55
C THR A 557 -34.31 5.79 10.64
N GLY A 558 -34.26 7.07 10.22
CA GLY A 558 -34.37 8.19 11.15
C GLY A 558 -33.27 9.24 11.03
N MET A 559 -32.31 9.10 10.09
CA MET A 559 -31.36 10.16 9.80
C MET A 559 -31.99 11.31 8.98
N ASN A 560 -33.02 11.03 8.20
CA ASN A 560 -33.83 11.97 7.43
C ASN A 560 -33.02 12.85 6.46
N ARG A 561 -31.97 12.27 5.86
CA ARG A 561 -31.12 12.93 4.87
C ARG A 561 -31.36 12.39 3.47
N SER A 562 -31.42 11.07 3.31
CA SER A 562 -31.70 10.34 2.08
C SER A 562 -31.99 8.88 2.41
N GLY A 563 -32.65 8.18 1.53
CA GLY A 563 -33.04 6.77 1.68
C GLY A 563 -34.53 6.58 1.49
N LEU A 564 -34.93 5.36 1.13
CA LEU A 564 -36.32 4.96 0.99
C LEU A 564 -36.97 4.79 2.39
N ASP A 565 -38.15 5.29 2.54
CA ASP A 565 -38.96 5.14 3.76
C ASP A 565 -39.69 3.78 3.80
N ALA A 566 -40.26 3.44 4.95
CA ALA A 566 -41.01 2.18 5.12
C ALA A 566 -42.17 2.06 4.13
N GLU A 567 -42.81 3.17 3.84
CA GLU A 567 -43.94 3.30 2.90
C GLU A 567 -43.54 2.99 1.45
N ASP A 568 -42.28 3.16 1.09
CA ASP A 568 -41.76 2.93 -0.26
C ASP A 568 -41.53 1.43 -0.56
N ILE A 569 -41.40 0.59 0.47
CA ILE A 569 -41.05 -0.81 0.32
C ILE A 569 -41.98 -1.60 -0.58
N PRO A 570 -43.33 -1.48 -0.48
CA PRO A 570 -44.24 -2.23 -1.37
C PRO A 570 -44.01 -1.91 -2.87
N ASP A 571 -43.80 -0.64 -3.21
CA ASP A 571 -43.56 -0.20 -4.58
C ASP A 571 -42.15 -0.65 -5.07
N LEU A 572 -41.16 -0.63 -4.19
CA LEU A 572 -39.83 -1.18 -4.45
C LEU A 572 -39.91 -2.66 -4.83
N LEU A 573 -40.59 -3.45 -4.03
CA LEU A 573 -40.75 -4.89 -4.27
C LEU A 573 -41.53 -5.17 -5.57
N ALA A 574 -42.54 -4.34 -5.90
CA ALA A 574 -43.26 -4.44 -7.17
C ALA A 574 -42.35 -4.16 -8.37
N PHE A 575 -41.48 -3.15 -8.26
CA PHE A 575 -40.50 -2.83 -9.29
C PHE A 575 -39.57 -4.03 -9.63
N PHE A 576 -39.00 -4.70 -8.62
CA PHE A 576 -38.09 -5.82 -8.82
C PHE A 576 -38.76 -7.11 -9.35
N LYS A 577 -40.06 -7.26 -9.29
CA LYS A 577 -40.77 -8.40 -9.91
C LYS A 577 -40.68 -8.39 -11.44
N GLU A 578 -40.60 -7.20 -12.05
CA GLU A 578 -40.63 -7.01 -13.49
C GLU A 578 -39.25 -6.69 -14.11
N LYS A 579 -38.28 -6.30 -13.29
CA LYS A 579 -37.00 -5.78 -13.74
C LYS A 579 -35.84 -6.74 -13.46
N ARG A 580 -34.94 -6.85 -14.44
CA ARG A 580 -33.75 -7.73 -14.38
C ARG A 580 -32.43 -6.99 -14.50
N GLN A 581 -32.47 -5.68 -14.81
CA GLN A 581 -31.26 -4.90 -15.05
C GLN A 581 -30.45 -4.68 -13.76
N VAL A 582 -31.13 -4.45 -12.65
CA VAL A 582 -30.54 -4.20 -11.34
C VAL A 582 -30.73 -5.38 -10.39
N ARG A 583 -29.72 -5.61 -9.56
CA ARG A 583 -29.75 -6.60 -8.48
C ARG A 583 -29.38 -5.94 -7.17
N ILE A 584 -30.25 -6.04 -6.17
CA ILE A 584 -29.93 -5.57 -4.82
C ILE A 584 -28.79 -6.44 -4.27
N HIS A 585 -27.59 -5.85 -4.17
CA HIS A 585 -26.43 -6.50 -3.60
C HIS A 585 -26.38 -6.30 -2.09
N THR A 586 -26.60 -5.05 -1.63
CA THR A 586 -26.69 -4.74 -0.20
C THR A 586 -27.88 -3.86 0.11
N VAL A 587 -28.33 -3.91 1.36
CA VAL A 587 -29.26 -2.96 1.95
C VAL A 587 -28.62 -2.33 3.17
N PHE A 588 -28.68 -1.01 3.29
CA PHE A 588 -28.03 -0.32 4.39
C PHE A 588 -28.80 0.92 4.88
N SER A 589 -28.45 1.37 6.07
CA SER A 589 -28.86 2.67 6.61
C SER A 589 -27.68 3.36 7.31
N HIS A 590 -27.91 4.51 7.93
CA HIS A 590 -26.86 5.27 8.63
C HIS A 590 -27.32 5.72 10.01
N LEU A 591 -26.51 5.43 11.02
CA LEU A 591 -26.77 5.82 12.40
C LEU A 591 -26.50 7.32 12.57
N ALA A 592 -27.43 8.04 13.18
CA ALA A 592 -27.36 9.48 13.35
C ALA A 592 -26.67 9.93 14.63
N GLY A 593 -26.58 9.08 15.66
CA GLY A 593 -26.03 9.45 16.96
C GLY A 593 -25.29 8.30 17.66
N SER A 594 -24.60 7.46 16.88
CA SER A 594 -23.86 6.30 17.42
C SER A 594 -22.60 6.68 18.21
N ASP A 595 -22.12 7.91 18.10
CA ASP A 595 -20.94 8.46 18.77
C ASP A 595 -21.22 8.96 20.20
N GLU A 596 -22.48 9.22 20.55
CA GLU A 596 -22.83 9.77 21.86
C GLU A 596 -23.82 8.87 22.64
N ALA A 597 -23.47 8.52 23.88
CA ALA A 597 -24.30 7.65 24.73
C ALA A 597 -25.72 8.19 25.01
N ARG A 598 -25.91 9.51 25.03
CA ARG A 598 -27.23 10.13 25.19
C ARG A 598 -28.22 9.75 24.08
N HIS A 599 -27.75 9.29 22.95
CA HIS A 599 -28.55 8.93 21.77
C HIS A 599 -28.73 7.41 21.60
N ASP A 600 -28.31 6.59 22.56
CA ASP A 600 -28.35 5.12 22.45
C ASP A 600 -29.77 4.58 22.21
N ALA A 601 -30.75 5.11 22.91
CA ALA A 601 -32.13 4.71 22.74
C ALA A 601 -32.67 5.00 21.32
N PHE A 602 -32.27 6.10 20.73
CA PHE A 602 -32.60 6.45 19.35
C PHE A 602 -31.85 5.55 18.36
N THR A 603 -30.57 5.33 18.58
CA THR A 603 -29.73 4.44 17.76
C THR A 603 -30.28 3.02 17.73
N ARG A 604 -30.74 2.46 18.86
CA ARG A 604 -31.37 1.14 18.91
C ARG A 604 -32.69 1.09 18.12
N ARG A 605 -33.51 2.14 18.22
CA ARG A 605 -34.74 2.22 17.39
C ARG A 605 -34.45 2.27 15.90
N GLN A 606 -33.36 3.00 15.48
CA GLN A 606 -32.94 2.99 14.08
C GLN A 606 -32.56 1.56 13.61
N ILE A 607 -31.85 0.81 14.46
CA ILE A 607 -31.41 -0.55 14.17
C ILE A 607 -32.61 -1.49 14.11
N GLU A 608 -33.57 -1.42 15.05
CA GLU A 608 -34.77 -2.23 15.07
C GLU A 608 -35.65 -2.02 13.81
N LEU A 609 -35.82 -0.77 13.41
CA LEU A 609 -36.51 -0.45 12.16
C LEU A 609 -35.76 -1.01 10.96
N PHE A 610 -34.42 -0.87 10.91
CA PHE A 610 -33.59 -1.43 9.86
C PHE A 610 -33.73 -2.95 9.75
N VAL A 611 -33.70 -3.67 10.86
CA VAL A 611 -33.91 -5.14 10.89
C VAL A 611 -35.28 -5.49 10.31
N THR A 612 -36.33 -4.83 10.75
CA THR A 612 -37.72 -5.07 10.29
C THR A 612 -37.86 -4.91 8.78
N LEU A 613 -37.34 -3.79 8.23
CA LEU A 613 -37.42 -3.49 6.80
C LEU A 613 -36.59 -4.44 5.96
N THR A 614 -35.35 -4.75 6.42
CA THR A 614 -34.46 -5.63 5.66
C THR A 614 -34.95 -7.08 5.65
N GLU A 615 -35.60 -7.57 6.70
CA GLU A 615 -36.24 -8.87 6.73
C GLU A 615 -37.43 -8.94 5.78
N GLN A 616 -38.23 -7.87 5.70
CA GLN A 616 -39.35 -7.76 4.75
C GLN A 616 -38.82 -7.83 3.30
N ILE A 617 -37.73 -7.09 2.99
CA ILE A 617 -37.10 -7.10 1.66
C ILE A 617 -36.55 -8.50 1.37
N GLN A 618 -35.72 -9.09 2.26
CA GLN A 618 -35.06 -10.37 2.02
C GLN A 618 -36.05 -11.52 1.70
N LYS A 619 -37.24 -11.52 2.31
CA LYS A 619 -38.28 -12.56 2.07
C LYS A 619 -38.71 -12.64 0.61
N GLN A 620 -38.53 -11.59 -0.20
CA GLN A 620 -38.94 -11.55 -1.60
C GLN A 620 -37.82 -11.96 -2.60
N PHE A 621 -36.59 -12.19 -2.11
CA PHE A 621 -35.45 -12.54 -2.94
C PHE A 621 -34.85 -13.87 -2.47
N GLU A 622 -34.52 -14.75 -3.44
CA GLU A 622 -33.85 -16.04 -3.17
C GLU A 622 -32.35 -15.83 -2.84
N HIS A 623 -31.70 -14.83 -3.44
CA HIS A 623 -30.31 -14.53 -3.16
C HIS A 623 -30.15 -13.77 -1.85
N LYS A 624 -29.04 -14.00 -1.18
CA LYS A 624 -28.69 -13.29 0.06
C LYS A 624 -28.38 -11.82 -0.26
N ILE A 625 -29.08 -10.90 0.39
CA ILE A 625 -28.83 -9.47 0.37
C ILE A 625 -27.99 -9.13 1.61
N LEU A 626 -26.84 -8.50 1.42
CA LEU A 626 -25.96 -8.15 2.53
C LEU A 626 -26.49 -6.92 3.28
N ARG A 627 -26.50 -6.98 4.61
CA ARG A 627 -27.00 -5.91 5.47
C ARG A 627 -25.86 -5.17 6.15
N HIS A 628 -25.93 -3.83 6.20
CA HIS A 628 -24.96 -3.04 6.96
C HIS A 628 -25.54 -1.72 7.46
N ILE A 629 -25.21 -1.34 8.70
CA ILE A 629 -25.68 -0.10 9.31
C ILE A 629 -24.58 0.64 10.08
N LEU A 630 -23.60 -0.09 10.67
CA LEU A 630 -22.61 0.48 11.56
C LEU A 630 -21.58 1.32 10.81
N ASN A 631 -21.32 2.53 11.30
CA ASN A 631 -20.17 3.40 11.02
C ASN A 631 -19.05 3.14 12.04
N SER A 632 -17.95 3.91 12.04
CA SER A 632 -16.84 3.71 12.98
C SER A 632 -17.29 3.66 14.44
N ALA A 633 -18.06 4.64 14.90
CA ALA A 633 -18.58 4.66 16.27
C ALA A 633 -19.54 3.50 16.56
N GLY A 634 -20.35 3.13 15.57
CA GLY A 634 -21.25 1.97 15.68
C GLY A 634 -20.49 0.66 15.82
N ILE A 635 -19.35 0.49 15.14
CA ILE A 635 -18.50 -0.69 15.28
C ILE A 635 -18.00 -0.82 16.72
N GLU A 636 -17.57 0.27 17.34
CA GLU A 636 -17.05 0.26 18.72
C GLU A 636 -18.14 0.06 19.78
N ARG A 637 -19.37 0.55 19.54
CA ARG A 637 -20.39 0.64 20.60
C ARG A 637 -21.58 -0.31 20.42
N PHE A 638 -21.80 -0.87 19.21
CA PHE A 638 -22.95 -1.67 18.87
C PHE A 638 -22.54 -2.89 18.02
N THR A 639 -21.43 -3.53 18.35
CA THR A 639 -20.82 -4.62 17.60
C THR A 639 -21.79 -5.79 17.38
N GLU A 640 -22.72 -6.01 18.28
CA GLU A 640 -23.78 -7.03 18.18
C GLU A 640 -24.67 -6.88 16.92
N TYR A 641 -24.63 -5.70 16.27
CA TYR A 641 -25.37 -5.40 15.04
C TYR A 641 -24.47 -5.25 13.81
N SER A 642 -23.33 -5.93 13.78
CA SER A 642 -22.38 -5.87 12.66
C SER A 642 -22.96 -6.44 11.35
N PHE A 643 -23.96 -7.31 11.43
CA PHE A 643 -24.60 -7.99 10.30
C PHE A 643 -23.57 -8.60 9.32
N ASP A 644 -23.79 -8.41 8.01
CA ASP A 644 -22.93 -8.98 6.97
C ASP A 644 -21.72 -8.08 6.61
N MET A 645 -21.84 -6.76 6.90
CA MET A 645 -20.78 -5.78 6.58
C MET A 645 -20.88 -4.56 7.50
N VAL A 646 -19.74 -3.89 7.70
CA VAL A 646 -19.64 -2.61 8.43
C VAL A 646 -18.90 -1.58 7.60
N ARG A 647 -19.01 -0.27 7.93
CA ARG A 647 -18.38 0.82 7.21
C ARG A 647 -17.42 1.58 8.11
N LEU A 648 -16.14 1.35 7.95
CA LEU A 648 -15.08 2.06 8.65
C LEU A 648 -14.77 3.39 7.93
N GLY A 649 -14.82 4.48 8.67
CA GLY A 649 -14.49 5.83 8.21
C GLY A 649 -13.41 6.46 9.08
N ILE A 650 -13.80 7.43 9.91
CA ILE A 650 -12.88 8.25 10.70
C ILE A 650 -12.02 7.44 11.69
N GLY A 651 -12.51 6.29 12.15
CA GLY A 651 -11.75 5.39 13.01
C GLY A 651 -10.44 4.93 12.37
N LEU A 652 -10.41 4.78 11.04
CA LEU A 652 -9.18 4.46 10.31
C LEU A 652 -8.09 5.53 10.52
N HIS A 653 -8.50 6.79 10.70
CA HIS A 653 -7.61 7.95 10.89
C HIS A 653 -7.25 8.21 12.36
N GLY A 654 -7.54 7.27 13.26
CA GLY A 654 -7.11 7.34 14.65
C GLY A 654 -8.08 8.03 15.60
N ILE A 655 -9.38 8.12 15.25
CA ILE A 655 -10.40 8.76 16.07
C ILE A 655 -11.39 7.72 16.57
N SER A 656 -11.43 7.50 17.87
CA SER A 656 -12.29 6.55 18.58
C SER A 656 -13.45 7.27 19.27
N ALA A 657 -14.64 6.66 19.22
CA ALA A 657 -15.81 7.12 19.96
C ALA A 657 -15.82 6.68 21.43
N VAL A 658 -14.99 5.70 21.80
CA VAL A 658 -14.93 5.13 23.15
C VAL A 658 -13.60 5.44 23.86
N GLY A 659 -12.73 6.22 23.23
CA GLY A 659 -11.42 6.55 23.79
C GLY A 659 -10.38 5.42 23.67
N ALA A 660 -10.55 4.51 22.71
CA ALA A 660 -9.55 3.49 22.44
C ALA A 660 -8.22 4.13 21.99
N ALA A 661 -7.11 3.50 22.34
CA ALA A 661 -5.77 3.97 22.04
C ALA A 661 -5.40 3.74 20.56
N LEU A 662 -6.15 4.39 19.66
CA LEU A 662 -5.83 4.42 18.24
C LEU A 662 -4.61 5.30 17.95
N GLN A 663 -3.92 5.03 16.85
CA GLN A 663 -2.74 5.79 16.46
C GLN A 663 -3.13 6.93 15.51
N PRO A 664 -2.63 8.17 15.72
CA PRO A 664 -2.86 9.28 14.80
C PRO A 664 -2.17 8.98 13.46
N VAL A 665 -2.93 9.06 12.38
CA VAL A 665 -2.45 8.74 11.02
C VAL A 665 -1.82 9.95 10.35
N SER A 666 -2.36 11.15 10.58
CA SER A 666 -1.97 12.35 9.86
C SER A 666 -1.26 13.34 10.77
N SER A 667 -0.12 13.87 10.32
CA SER A 667 0.61 14.96 10.98
C SER A 667 0.83 16.10 10.00
N PHE A 668 0.29 17.27 10.31
CA PHE A 668 0.42 18.47 9.49
C PHE A 668 1.58 19.30 10.01
N LYS A 669 2.61 19.47 9.19
CA LYS A 669 3.88 20.06 9.57
C LYS A 669 4.33 21.15 8.60
N THR A 670 5.11 22.06 9.12
CA THR A 670 5.78 23.12 8.38
C THR A 670 7.13 23.43 9.04
N TYR A 671 7.75 24.55 8.73
CA TYR A 671 9.04 24.97 9.30
C TYR A 671 9.08 26.48 9.52
N ILE A 672 10.01 26.95 10.35
CA ILE A 672 10.25 28.39 10.54
C ILE A 672 11.02 28.93 9.35
N SER A 673 10.41 29.86 8.60
CA SER A 673 11.05 30.54 7.46
C SER A 673 11.87 31.77 7.85
N SER A 674 11.48 32.46 8.90
CA SER A 674 12.22 33.62 9.43
C SER A 674 11.84 33.88 10.88
N ILE A 675 12.75 34.57 11.62
CA ILE A 675 12.47 35.06 12.97
C ILE A 675 12.83 36.56 13.02
N ARG A 676 11.96 37.34 13.63
CA ARG A 676 12.15 38.79 13.85
C ARG A 676 12.08 39.13 15.32
N ASN A 677 12.93 40.01 15.78
CA ASN A 677 12.78 40.66 17.08
C ASN A 677 11.84 41.87 16.91
N VAL A 678 10.77 41.93 17.66
CA VAL A 678 9.74 42.94 17.62
C VAL A 678 9.65 43.59 18.99
N PRO A 679 9.89 44.92 19.13
CA PRO A 679 9.76 45.62 20.38
C PRO A 679 8.36 45.54 21.00
N ALA A 680 8.29 45.79 22.29
CA ALA A 680 7.00 45.90 23.01
C ALA A 680 6.06 46.96 22.39
N ALA A 681 4.76 46.72 22.52
CA ALA A 681 3.69 47.60 22.03
C ALA A 681 3.65 47.75 20.49
N GLN A 682 4.34 46.89 19.74
CA GLN A 682 4.20 46.80 18.27
C GLN A 682 3.06 45.89 17.85
N THR A 683 2.54 46.14 16.67
CA THR A 683 1.44 45.33 16.10
C THR A 683 1.91 44.34 15.06
N ILE A 684 1.25 43.16 14.97
CA ILE A 684 1.61 42.07 14.09
C ILE A 684 0.43 41.68 13.20
N GLY A 685 0.71 41.49 11.92
CA GLY A 685 -0.21 40.97 10.92
C GLY A 685 -1.31 41.90 10.48
N TYR A 686 -2.17 41.37 9.62
CA TYR A 686 -3.29 42.12 9.05
C TYR A 686 -4.30 42.59 10.10
N GLY A 687 -4.81 43.82 9.90
CA GLY A 687 -5.73 44.45 10.82
C GLY A 687 -5.10 44.82 12.15
N ARG A 688 -3.78 44.71 12.29
CA ARG A 688 -3.02 45.04 13.49
C ARG A 688 -3.54 44.38 14.76
N LYS A 689 -4.03 43.10 14.63
CA LYS A 689 -4.71 42.37 15.71
C LYS A 689 -3.75 41.75 16.72
N GLY A 690 -2.56 41.31 16.28
CA GLY A 690 -1.50 40.88 17.20
C GLY A 690 -0.85 42.12 17.84
N VAL A 691 -0.58 42.06 19.14
CA VAL A 691 0.13 43.10 19.88
C VAL A 691 1.16 42.44 20.78
N THR A 692 2.41 42.92 20.72
CA THR A 692 3.47 42.43 21.60
C THR A 692 3.37 43.14 22.96
N GLY A 693 3.23 42.38 24.06
CA GLY A 693 3.22 42.92 25.43
C GLY A 693 4.62 43.20 25.97
N ARG A 694 5.65 42.67 25.34
CA ARG A 694 7.08 42.81 25.67
C ARG A 694 7.92 42.72 24.41
N ASP A 695 9.22 42.93 24.50
CA ASP A 695 10.13 42.64 23.43
C ASP A 695 10.01 41.13 23.08
N SER A 696 9.64 40.83 21.84
CA SER A 696 9.22 39.50 21.44
C SER A 696 9.99 39.01 20.24
N ARG A 697 10.24 37.68 20.18
CA ARG A 697 10.72 36.98 19.02
C ARG A 697 9.54 36.38 18.25
N ILE A 698 9.33 36.84 17.03
CA ILE A 698 8.20 36.42 16.19
C ILE A 698 8.72 35.58 15.03
N ALA A 699 8.35 34.34 15.02
CA ALA A 699 8.62 33.42 13.90
C ALA A 699 7.52 33.53 12.82
N VAL A 700 7.93 33.42 11.57
CA VAL A 700 7.03 33.29 10.42
C VAL A 700 7.12 31.87 9.89
N VAL A 701 5.99 31.25 9.66
CA VAL A 701 5.88 29.90 9.07
C VAL A 701 5.10 29.98 7.76
N PRO A 702 5.52 29.23 6.70
CA PRO A 702 4.90 29.28 5.37
C PRO A 702 3.67 28.35 5.30
N VAL A 703 2.69 28.59 6.16
CA VAL A 703 1.40 27.93 6.18
C VAL A 703 0.30 28.94 6.50
N GLY A 704 -0.76 28.91 5.74
CA GLY A 704 -1.89 29.78 5.91
C GLY A 704 -3.24 29.13 5.65
N TYR A 705 -4.30 29.95 5.54
CA TYR A 705 -5.63 29.39 5.33
C TYR A 705 -5.82 28.76 3.95
N ALA A 706 -5.00 29.08 2.96
CA ALA A 706 -5.01 28.40 1.67
C ALA A 706 -4.39 27.00 1.71
N ASP A 707 -3.67 26.65 2.80
CA ASP A 707 -3.14 25.33 3.06
C ASP A 707 -4.08 24.48 3.94
N GLY A 708 -5.12 25.12 4.49
CA GLY A 708 -6.08 24.46 5.39
C GLY A 708 -5.92 24.87 6.86
N LEU A 709 -4.99 25.80 7.20
CA LEU A 709 -4.90 26.35 8.56
C LEU A 709 -6.05 27.32 8.80
N ASN A 710 -7.05 26.89 9.55
CA ASN A 710 -8.27 27.68 9.74
C ASN A 710 -7.99 29.02 10.42
N ARG A 711 -8.50 30.09 9.81
CA ARG A 711 -8.26 31.48 10.28
C ARG A 711 -8.83 31.78 11.67
N HIS A 712 -9.80 30.99 12.17
CA HIS A 712 -10.32 31.13 13.52
C HIS A 712 -9.29 30.75 14.62
N LEU A 713 -8.19 30.10 14.26
CA LEU A 713 -7.08 29.80 15.17
C LEU A 713 -6.19 31.04 15.44
N SER A 714 -6.47 32.20 14.83
CA SER A 714 -5.74 33.46 15.01
C SER A 714 -5.77 34.01 16.44
N ASN A 715 -4.85 34.89 16.75
CA ASN A 715 -4.83 35.70 17.97
C ASN A 715 -4.80 34.88 19.27
N GLY A 716 -3.93 33.90 19.35
CA GLY A 716 -3.71 33.06 20.52
C GLY A 716 -4.71 31.92 20.75
N ARG A 717 -5.72 31.78 19.88
CA ARG A 717 -6.66 30.64 19.99
C ARG A 717 -6.01 29.30 19.58
N GLY A 718 -5.17 29.34 18.56
CA GLY A 718 -4.37 28.22 18.11
C GLY A 718 -2.94 28.28 18.63
N GLU A 719 -2.34 27.11 18.77
CA GLU A 719 -0.94 26.91 19.13
C GLU A 719 -0.31 25.91 18.15
N MET A 720 1.01 25.99 18.01
CA MET A 720 1.83 25.04 17.27
C MET A 720 2.96 24.51 18.14
N LEU A 721 3.52 23.37 17.81
CA LEU A 721 4.62 22.78 18.56
C LEU A 721 5.95 23.01 17.84
N ILE A 722 6.94 23.53 18.58
CA ILE A 722 8.31 23.74 18.11
C ILE A 722 9.26 23.18 19.17
N ARG A 723 10.15 22.26 18.83
CA ARG A 723 11.12 21.65 19.78
C ARG A 723 10.48 21.18 21.09
N GLY A 724 9.29 20.58 21.01
CA GLY A 724 8.55 20.07 22.17
C GLY A 724 7.84 21.14 23.01
N ARG A 725 7.83 22.41 22.59
CA ARG A 725 7.13 23.50 23.27
C ARG A 725 5.98 24.03 22.43
N ARG A 726 4.83 24.24 23.04
CA ARG A 726 3.68 24.89 22.39
C ARG A 726 3.87 26.40 22.37
N VAL A 727 3.66 27.01 21.23
CA VAL A 727 3.77 28.44 20.99
C VAL A 727 2.48 28.99 20.38
N PRO A 728 1.97 30.14 20.84
CA PRO A 728 0.71 30.66 20.34
C PRO A 728 0.86 31.35 18.96
N ILE A 729 -0.20 31.28 18.18
CA ILE A 729 -0.36 32.08 16.95
C ILE A 729 -0.62 33.51 17.35
N ILE A 730 0.19 34.46 16.87
CA ILE A 730 0.03 35.86 17.12
C ILE A 730 -0.43 36.62 15.85
N GLY A 731 -1.42 37.48 15.99
CA GLY A 731 -2.03 38.18 14.85
C GLY A 731 -2.94 37.25 14.02
N ASN A 732 -3.42 37.79 12.89
CA ASN A 732 -4.28 37.07 11.99
C ASN A 732 -3.47 36.12 11.09
N ILE A 733 -3.93 34.88 10.91
CA ILE A 733 -3.42 33.96 9.92
C ILE A 733 -3.66 34.55 8.52
N CYS A 734 -2.61 34.59 7.71
CA CYS A 734 -2.64 35.07 6.33
C CYS A 734 -2.99 33.94 5.34
N MET A 735 -3.02 34.23 4.04
CA MET A 735 -3.30 33.24 3.00
C MET A 735 -2.25 32.11 3.00
N ASP A 736 -0.98 32.49 3.02
CA ASP A 736 0.14 31.57 2.81
C ASP A 736 1.16 31.57 3.98
N THR A 737 0.91 32.35 5.02
CA THR A 737 1.83 32.47 6.17
C THR A 737 1.09 32.70 7.47
N CYS A 738 1.74 32.36 8.57
CA CYS A 738 1.26 32.59 9.93
C CYS A 738 2.43 33.04 10.81
N MET A 739 2.16 33.74 11.89
CA MET A 739 3.14 34.24 12.84
C MET A 739 2.95 33.60 14.19
N LEU A 740 4.08 33.22 14.82
CA LEU A 740 4.13 32.52 16.11
C LEU A 740 4.96 33.35 17.11
N ASP A 741 4.50 33.48 18.34
CA ASP A 741 5.31 34.03 19.40
C ASP A 741 6.24 32.96 19.98
N VAL A 742 7.52 33.04 19.63
CA VAL A 742 8.56 32.10 20.05
C VAL A 742 9.52 32.71 21.09
N THR A 743 9.10 33.79 21.78
CA THR A 743 9.94 34.57 22.71
C THR A 743 10.56 33.72 23.80
N ASP A 744 9.78 32.76 24.37
CA ASP A 744 10.22 31.90 25.47
C ASP A 744 10.83 30.55 25.00
N THR A 745 11.30 30.50 23.75
CA THR A 745 11.88 29.29 23.15
C THR A 745 13.27 29.57 22.59
N ASP A 746 14.01 28.50 22.32
CA ASP A 746 15.28 28.48 21.60
C ASP A 746 15.11 28.24 20.09
N ALA A 747 13.89 28.45 19.56
CA ALA A 747 13.53 28.25 18.17
C ALA A 747 14.46 28.98 17.20
N GLN A 748 14.78 28.32 16.10
CA GLN A 748 15.67 28.82 15.03
C GLN A 748 14.97 28.68 13.66
N VAL A 749 15.48 29.43 12.68
CA VAL A 749 15.06 29.28 11.28
C VAL A 749 15.38 27.87 10.81
N GLY A 750 14.43 27.22 10.16
CA GLY A 750 14.52 25.83 9.70
C GLY A 750 13.97 24.79 10.69
N ASP A 751 13.65 25.18 11.94
CA ASP A 751 13.02 24.24 12.88
C ASP A 751 11.65 23.77 12.38
N GLU A 752 11.36 22.49 12.59
CA GLU A 752 10.06 21.89 12.29
C GLU A 752 8.99 22.44 13.23
N VAL A 753 7.81 22.64 12.67
CA VAL A 753 6.62 23.12 13.37
C VAL A 753 5.48 22.15 13.14
N GLU A 754 4.99 21.50 14.19
CA GLU A 754 3.79 20.66 14.12
C GLU A 754 2.55 21.53 14.39
N ILE A 755 1.60 21.46 13.44
CA ILE A 755 0.30 22.16 13.50
C ILE A 755 -0.71 21.26 14.18
N PHE A 756 -0.82 20.01 13.73
CA PHE A 756 -1.49 18.90 14.40
C PHE A 756 -0.79 17.59 14.06
N GLY A 757 -0.93 16.59 14.91
CA GLY A 757 -0.32 15.28 14.73
C GLY A 757 -0.29 14.49 16.03
N LYS A 758 0.86 13.92 16.31
CA LYS A 758 1.05 13.07 17.50
C LYS A 758 1.02 13.85 18.81
N ASN A 759 1.51 15.10 18.80
CA ASN A 759 1.64 15.91 20.03
C ASN A 759 0.53 16.97 20.18
N ILE A 760 -0.09 17.36 19.07
CA ILE A 760 -1.29 18.21 19.05
C ILE A 760 -2.37 17.41 18.33
N PRO A 761 -3.24 16.69 19.06
CA PRO A 761 -4.27 15.89 18.43
C PRO A 761 -5.20 16.70 17.55
N VAL A 762 -5.62 16.16 16.42
CA VAL A 762 -6.58 16.83 15.52
C VAL A 762 -7.93 17.11 16.21
N THR A 763 -8.29 16.32 17.21
CA THR A 763 -9.48 16.52 18.05
C THR A 763 -9.38 17.81 18.85
N GLU A 764 -8.20 18.16 19.38
CA GLU A 764 -7.97 19.44 20.07
C GLU A 764 -8.16 20.64 19.14
N ILE A 765 -7.67 20.52 17.90
CA ILE A 765 -7.88 21.57 16.90
C ILE A 765 -9.37 21.71 16.56
N ALA A 766 -10.09 20.60 16.41
CA ALA A 766 -11.52 20.60 16.15
C ALA A 766 -12.30 21.27 17.30
N GLU A 767 -11.98 20.96 18.56
CA GLU A 767 -12.58 21.60 19.75
C GLU A 767 -12.33 23.11 19.78
N LYS A 768 -11.09 23.56 19.51
CA LYS A 768 -10.75 25.00 19.43
C LYS A 768 -11.51 25.72 18.31
N LEU A 769 -11.92 25.00 17.27
CA LEU A 769 -12.67 25.53 16.13
C LEU A 769 -14.20 25.39 16.27
N ASP A 770 -14.68 24.72 17.33
CA ASP A 770 -16.09 24.37 17.51
C ASP A 770 -16.63 23.54 16.33
N THR A 771 -15.86 22.53 15.93
CA THR A 771 -16.18 21.63 14.80
C THR A 771 -15.76 20.19 15.10
N ILE A 772 -15.74 19.35 14.07
CA ILE A 772 -15.41 17.92 14.15
C ILE A 772 -14.06 17.62 13.44
N PRO A 773 -13.34 16.57 13.87
CA PRO A 773 -12.05 16.17 13.27
C PRO A 773 -12.12 15.93 11.76
N TYR A 774 -13.27 15.49 11.24
CA TYR A 774 -13.50 15.32 9.81
C TYR A 774 -13.22 16.58 9.01
N GLU A 775 -13.74 17.74 9.49
CA GLU A 775 -13.58 19.02 8.81
C GLU A 775 -12.12 19.47 8.83
N VAL A 776 -11.44 19.28 9.96
CA VAL A 776 -10.03 19.65 10.09
C VAL A 776 -9.15 18.83 9.13
N LEU A 777 -9.35 17.51 9.08
CA LEU A 777 -8.57 16.64 8.20
C LEU A 777 -8.85 16.92 6.72
N THR A 778 -10.12 16.99 6.33
CA THR A 778 -10.51 17.28 4.92
C THR A 778 -10.20 18.72 4.50
N GLY A 779 -10.02 19.63 5.46
CA GLY A 779 -9.66 21.02 5.23
C GLY A 779 -8.21 21.22 4.76
N VAL A 780 -7.32 20.23 4.95
CA VAL A 780 -5.95 20.34 4.43
C VAL A 780 -5.97 20.33 2.91
N ALA A 781 -5.59 21.46 2.31
CA ALA A 781 -5.70 21.71 0.88
C ALA A 781 -4.86 20.72 0.06
N GLN A 782 -5.31 20.40 -1.16
CA GLN A 782 -4.60 19.48 -2.06
C GLN A 782 -3.21 19.96 -2.48
N ARG A 783 -2.96 21.28 -2.43
CA ARG A 783 -1.63 21.86 -2.70
C ARG A 783 -0.58 21.49 -1.65
N VAL A 784 -0.99 21.13 -0.43
CA VAL A 784 -0.11 20.58 0.61
C VAL A 784 0.30 19.18 0.19
N LYS A 785 1.60 18.92 0.10
CA LYS A 785 2.13 17.62 -0.30
C LYS A 785 1.83 16.57 0.77
N ARG A 786 1.31 15.41 0.35
CA ARG A 786 1.20 14.22 1.20
C ARG A 786 2.51 13.45 1.12
N VAL A 787 3.03 13.08 2.27
CA VAL A 787 4.23 12.24 2.41
C VAL A 787 3.83 10.99 3.17
N TYR A 788 3.87 9.86 2.48
CA TYR A 788 3.49 8.57 3.06
C TYR A 788 4.72 7.86 3.58
N PHE A 789 4.64 7.34 4.79
CA PHE A 789 5.67 6.48 5.33
C PHE A 789 5.06 5.22 5.92
N LYS A 790 5.84 4.15 5.85
CA LYS A 790 5.51 2.83 6.32
C LYS A 790 6.78 2.21 6.88
N GLU A 791 6.79 1.88 8.17
CA GLU A 791 7.92 1.22 8.83
C GLU A 791 8.13 -0.23 8.39
#